data_56292f052d9b6b829d384620de0d505d
#
_entry.id   56292f052d9b6b829d384620de0d505d
#
_cell.length_a   1.000
_cell.length_b   1.000
_cell.length_c   1.000
_cell.angle_alpha   90.00
_cell.angle_beta   90.00
_cell.angle_gamma   90.00
#
_symmetry.space_group_name_H-M   'P 1'
#
loop_
_entity.id
_entity.type
_entity.pdbx_description
1 polymer ?
#
loop_
_entity_poly.entity_id
_entity_poly.type
_entity_poly.pdbx_seq_one_letter_code
_entity_poly.pdbx_strand_id
1 'polypeptide(L)'
;MSRAQKYVRSFALLVLSLAATQVAVSSMVKTHRMRVYLISHLERAFGRPVDAGSFSFQVLPIPQLFVDNVTIGEDPSFGHEYFLRAETMAASLRLSGFFRGRFEFGTMSFTRPSLILVRNAQGRWNLEDWLPPANTSHYAGSSGYGPQPSAESTHHLQKIQFDDGRINFKLGDEKRPFAFTNVSGTVEQLDEGRWQLQLEAQPWRSGVGLQSAGILQVRGDVAGTSSRLQPAQIQVHWDKASLADLFRLATGNDPGIRGELSLDGQASVGKPAPGEPTAPGQWRFNLQGRTTQLHRWDLTERNDNPNVNLNIKGIWDLVAGEVRADTINLDSPHSQLRASGQILTNAPADWRVRVGSAAIHAQDLLAWCRAFQPNVDEDISAEQVFTGSGELHGWPIQWDSAEVATRGGTLLVPGLAQPVQIDPFRGSLSSRRFMLQPVRVILGSQTPTSAAKSKSEKALLTKARPGAASENTIESVLLEDFSTGEGVLRLYLRLANVTPAFKIAAAFGHPLNRGWELTGGAGGRVELGWQRGLRNRHWRGSFDLSKAALQAAGLNLPLKLDDVRLQATDTGRSATLTHVSAFGGIWSGSITENTEEPSPDNAQWHFQLHSDLLDAAELDRWFGPRARPSWLQRLLPALLSKSDSEAKPSELMRRVSAEGEISVDTLIVEKVKLGHASGKVALRDLHLDVHDAEAQWAGGIVIGNVKAAFSPAAQYDVNAAFTRVNLAQLPWTPRWAERWSGAVNGQVHLTTVGVGREELLEKLAGHGEIKLNGVEFRGWDVPSSVESGTLHTGTSHWTTGEGEITLAGRNVTLDSVKLDTPRGKTELTGTIGFGQDGKLTFTPALPETRTPPRNVPARRTLQVSGPLDTPVVVVEPISIAATPVR
;
A
#
# COMPACT_ATOMS: atom_id res chain seq x y z
N MET A 1 25.67 -84.25 -37.86
CA MET A 1 25.17 -83.08 -37.04
C MET A 1 26.28 -82.05 -37.00
N SER A 2 26.03 -80.94 -37.56
CA SER A 2 27.02 -79.82 -37.57
C SER A 2 27.32 -79.30 -36.14
N ARG A 3 28.54 -78.80 -35.88
CA ARG A 3 28.90 -78.20 -34.53
C ARG A 3 27.87 -77.20 -34.06
N ALA A 4 27.31 -76.44 -35.00
CA ALA A 4 26.24 -75.45 -34.70
C ALA A 4 24.96 -76.07 -34.11
N GLN A 5 24.54 -77.21 -34.61
CA GLN A 5 23.35 -77.96 -34.12
C GLN A 5 23.57 -78.52 -32.70
N LYS A 6 24.79 -78.87 -32.35
CA LYS A 6 25.11 -79.30 -30.97
C LYS A 6 25.05 -78.10 -30.01
N TYR A 7 25.55 -76.93 -30.42
CA TYR A 7 25.48 -75.70 -29.57
C TYR A 7 24.04 -75.22 -29.39
N VAL A 8 23.25 -75.21 -30.46
CA VAL A 8 21.82 -74.91 -30.38
C VAL A 8 21.02 -75.84 -29.43
N ARG A 9 21.24 -77.19 -29.52
CA ARG A 9 20.65 -78.14 -28.60
C ARG A 9 21.11 -77.94 -27.15
N SER A 10 22.40 -77.64 -26.91
CA SER A 10 22.91 -77.42 -25.57
C SER A 10 22.35 -76.11 -24.96
N PHE A 11 22.25 -75.03 -25.78
CA PHE A 11 21.60 -73.83 -25.39
C PHE A 11 20.11 -73.99 -25.12
N ALA A 12 19.37 -74.71 -25.96
CA ALA A 12 17.95 -74.99 -25.76
C ALA A 12 17.71 -75.79 -24.46
N LEU A 13 18.57 -76.80 -24.20
CA LEU A 13 18.51 -77.59 -22.94
C LEU A 13 18.83 -76.77 -21.73
N LEU A 14 19.81 -75.82 -21.82
CA LEU A 14 20.13 -74.86 -20.74
C LEU A 14 18.94 -73.90 -20.45
N VAL A 15 18.32 -73.38 -21.47
CA VAL A 15 17.12 -72.49 -21.34
C VAL A 15 15.96 -73.31 -20.74
N LEU A 16 15.74 -74.54 -21.20
CA LEU A 16 14.66 -75.38 -20.67
C LEU A 16 14.90 -75.74 -19.22
N SER A 17 16.16 -76.10 -18.83
CA SER A 17 16.50 -76.41 -17.45
C SER A 17 16.35 -75.17 -16.54
N LEU A 18 16.70 -73.99 -17.02
CA LEU A 18 16.52 -72.74 -16.29
C LEU A 18 15.03 -72.38 -16.13
N ALA A 19 14.21 -72.61 -17.18
CA ALA A 19 12.77 -72.39 -17.11
C ALA A 19 12.12 -73.41 -16.15
N ALA A 20 12.52 -74.64 -16.16
CA ALA A 20 12.06 -75.66 -15.22
C ALA A 20 12.44 -75.32 -13.79
N THR A 21 13.68 -74.87 -13.59
CA THR A 21 14.14 -74.40 -12.25
C THR A 21 13.33 -73.19 -11.76
N GLN A 22 13.04 -72.22 -12.65
CA GLN A 22 12.18 -71.09 -12.34
C GLN A 22 10.79 -71.49 -11.87
N VAL A 23 10.15 -72.44 -12.59
CA VAL A 23 8.81 -72.96 -12.23
C VAL A 23 8.85 -73.75 -10.91
N ALA A 24 9.84 -74.57 -10.72
CA ALA A 24 9.99 -75.40 -9.49
C ALA A 24 10.21 -74.51 -8.25
N VAL A 25 11.12 -73.54 -8.33
CA VAL A 25 11.40 -72.60 -7.23
C VAL A 25 10.20 -71.72 -6.98
N SER A 26 9.56 -71.17 -8.01
CA SER A 26 8.34 -70.34 -7.86
C SER A 26 7.19 -71.14 -7.20
N SER A 27 7.02 -72.42 -7.48
CA SER A 27 5.99 -73.22 -6.84
C SER A 27 6.34 -73.51 -5.38
N MET A 28 7.62 -73.77 -5.09
CA MET A 28 8.13 -74.02 -3.74
C MET A 28 7.97 -72.82 -2.80
N VAL A 29 8.26 -71.60 -3.31
CA VAL A 29 8.16 -70.39 -2.52
C VAL A 29 6.72 -70.03 -2.14
N LYS A 30 5.72 -70.49 -2.90
CA LYS A 30 4.29 -70.31 -2.62
C LYS A 30 3.76 -71.29 -1.53
N THR A 31 4.54 -72.23 -1.05
CA THR A 31 4.10 -73.12 -0.01
C THR A 31 4.05 -72.47 1.37
N HIS A 32 3.09 -72.87 2.20
CA HIS A 32 2.93 -72.31 3.56
C HIS A 32 4.20 -72.50 4.40
N ARG A 33 4.87 -73.68 4.32
CA ARG A 33 6.11 -73.95 5.08
C ARG A 33 7.24 -73.02 4.69
N MET A 34 7.41 -72.67 3.38
CA MET A 34 8.44 -71.78 2.91
C MET A 34 8.12 -70.35 3.28
N ARG A 35 6.85 -69.98 3.22
CA ARG A 35 6.41 -68.67 3.68
C ARG A 35 6.78 -68.42 5.14
N VAL A 36 6.44 -69.30 6.07
CA VAL A 36 6.78 -69.22 7.49
C VAL A 36 8.30 -69.16 7.65
N TYR A 37 9.04 -69.99 6.94
CA TYR A 37 10.50 -69.98 6.95
C TYR A 37 11.09 -68.61 6.48
N LEU A 38 10.59 -68.08 5.39
CA LEU A 38 11.06 -66.78 4.86
C LEU A 38 10.72 -65.63 5.80
N ILE A 39 9.51 -65.61 6.36
CA ILE A 39 9.09 -64.60 7.35
C ILE A 39 10.03 -64.67 8.53
N SER A 40 10.27 -65.82 9.13
CA SER A 40 11.16 -65.97 10.30
C SER A 40 12.61 -65.57 10.00
N HIS A 41 13.07 -65.68 8.76
CA HIS A 41 14.37 -65.17 8.34
C HIS A 41 14.41 -63.66 8.22
N LEU A 42 13.34 -63.05 7.64
CA LEU A 42 13.19 -61.63 7.59
C LEU A 42 13.07 -60.98 9.00
N GLU A 43 12.27 -61.59 9.89
CA GLU A 43 12.15 -61.21 11.30
C GLU A 43 13.51 -61.18 12.01
N ARG A 44 14.32 -62.23 11.80
CA ARG A 44 15.68 -62.30 12.35
C ARG A 44 16.62 -61.28 11.74
N ALA A 45 16.48 -61.00 10.44
CA ALA A 45 17.30 -60.01 9.74
C ALA A 45 16.98 -58.58 10.20
N PHE A 46 15.71 -58.28 10.39
CA PHE A 46 15.26 -56.93 10.80
C PHE A 46 15.16 -56.74 12.32
N GLY A 47 15.21 -57.84 13.12
CA GLY A 47 15.04 -57.79 14.58
C GLY A 47 13.64 -57.38 15.01
N ARG A 48 12.66 -57.40 14.13
CA ARG A 48 11.29 -56.91 14.33
C ARG A 48 10.27 -57.84 13.66
N PRO A 49 9.01 -57.88 14.13
CA PRO A 49 7.96 -58.64 13.47
C PRO A 49 7.77 -58.21 12.00
N VAL A 50 7.65 -59.21 11.12
CA VAL A 50 7.46 -58.95 9.69
C VAL A 50 6.18 -59.62 9.21
N ASP A 51 5.32 -58.87 8.56
CA ASP A 51 4.18 -59.39 7.84
C ASP A 51 4.40 -59.19 6.31
N ALA A 52 3.97 -60.14 5.51
CA ALA A 52 4.17 -60.12 4.07
C ALA A 52 2.97 -60.71 3.35
N GLY A 53 2.55 -60.10 2.25
CA GLY A 53 1.41 -60.55 1.47
C GLY A 53 1.73 -61.81 0.64
N SER A 54 2.57 -61.70 -0.36
CA SER A 54 2.96 -62.76 -1.25
C SER A 54 4.48 -62.82 -1.44
N PHE A 55 4.94 -64.03 -1.79
CA PHE A 55 6.34 -64.26 -2.14
C PHE A 55 6.42 -64.77 -3.58
N SER A 56 7.34 -64.23 -4.35
CA SER A 56 7.69 -64.70 -5.66
C SER A 56 9.22 -64.73 -5.83
N PHE A 57 9.69 -65.63 -6.72
CA PHE A 57 11.11 -65.81 -6.91
C PHE A 57 11.45 -65.77 -8.40
N GLN A 58 12.48 -65.04 -8.76
CA GLN A 58 13.02 -64.95 -10.11
C GLN A 58 14.45 -65.45 -10.10
N VAL A 59 14.77 -66.37 -10.98
CA VAL A 59 16.12 -66.98 -11.06
C VAL A 59 17.07 -66.17 -11.95
N LEU A 60 16.56 -65.61 -13.03
CA LEU A 60 17.34 -64.87 -14.03
C LEU A 60 16.89 -63.44 -14.16
N PRO A 61 17.80 -62.48 -14.44
CA PRO A 61 19.24 -62.63 -14.68
C PRO A 61 20.04 -62.84 -13.37
N ILE A 62 19.52 -62.42 -12.21
CA ILE A 62 20.07 -62.60 -10.88
C ILE A 62 18.98 -63.15 -10.00
N PRO A 63 19.30 -64.20 -9.17
CA PRO A 63 18.32 -64.77 -8.22
C PRO A 63 17.79 -63.74 -7.28
N GLN A 64 16.50 -63.40 -7.34
CA GLN A 64 15.83 -62.39 -6.51
C GLN A 64 14.55 -62.98 -5.91
N LEU A 65 14.37 -62.66 -4.61
CA LEU A 65 13.13 -62.90 -3.90
C LEU A 65 12.33 -61.60 -3.92
N PHE A 66 11.11 -61.64 -4.42
CA PHE A 66 10.16 -60.53 -4.32
C PHE A 66 9.13 -60.82 -3.25
N VAL A 67 8.82 -59.83 -2.48
CA VAL A 67 7.85 -59.88 -1.38
C VAL A 67 6.92 -58.70 -1.52
N ASP A 68 5.62 -58.96 -1.72
CA ASP A 68 4.63 -57.93 -1.89
C ASP A 68 3.99 -57.56 -0.56
N ASN A 69 3.62 -56.28 -0.39
CA ASN A 69 2.97 -55.77 0.82
C ASN A 69 3.72 -56.07 2.11
N VAL A 70 5.00 -55.71 2.18
CA VAL A 70 5.85 -55.93 3.35
C VAL A 70 5.53 -54.88 4.41
N THR A 71 5.27 -55.37 5.62
CA THR A 71 5.12 -54.51 6.80
C THR A 71 6.08 -54.98 7.89
N ILE A 72 6.97 -54.12 8.33
CA ILE A 72 7.87 -54.33 9.47
C ILE A 72 7.27 -53.60 10.64
N GLY A 73 6.96 -54.35 11.70
CA GLY A 73 6.38 -53.82 12.93
C GLY A 73 7.34 -52.87 13.69
N GLU A 74 6.79 -52.04 14.56
CA GLU A 74 7.57 -51.19 15.46
C GLU A 74 7.91 -51.93 16.74
N ASP A 75 9.03 -51.53 17.39
CA ASP A 75 9.32 -51.93 18.75
C ASP A 75 8.28 -51.27 19.69
N PRO A 76 7.67 -52.05 20.62
CA PRO A 76 6.64 -51.53 21.55
C PRO A 76 7.09 -50.33 22.39
N SER A 77 8.41 -50.10 22.58
CA SER A 77 8.94 -48.94 23.30
C SER A 77 8.79 -47.62 22.51
N PHE A 78 8.48 -47.66 21.22
CA PHE A 78 8.26 -46.54 20.34
C PHE A 78 6.83 -46.39 19.81
N GLY A 79 5.94 -47.39 20.13
CA GLY A 79 4.54 -47.36 19.75
C GLY A 79 4.03 -48.67 19.11
N HIS A 80 2.81 -48.62 18.58
CA HIS A 80 2.13 -49.83 18.04
C HIS A 80 1.91 -49.75 16.50
N GLU A 81 2.36 -48.68 15.84
CA GLU A 81 2.25 -48.59 14.38
C GLU A 81 3.38 -49.38 13.71
N TYR A 82 3.36 -49.47 12.38
CA TYR A 82 4.48 -50.04 11.64
C TYR A 82 5.71 -49.13 11.65
N PHE A 83 6.89 -49.73 11.65
CA PHE A 83 8.16 -49.02 11.44
C PHE A 83 8.36 -48.70 9.96
N LEU A 84 8.20 -49.71 9.06
CA LEU A 84 8.32 -49.60 7.63
C LEU A 84 7.23 -50.42 6.95
N ARG A 85 6.62 -49.84 5.93
CA ARG A 85 5.68 -50.52 5.04
C ARG A 85 6.10 -50.26 3.60
N ALA A 86 6.19 -51.29 2.78
CA ALA A 86 6.53 -51.14 1.36
C ALA A 86 5.56 -51.93 0.49
N GLU A 87 5.30 -51.42 -0.72
CA GLU A 87 4.49 -52.11 -1.68
C GLU A 87 5.18 -53.38 -2.13
N THR A 88 6.46 -53.29 -2.50
CA THR A 88 7.29 -54.42 -2.90
C THR A 88 8.68 -54.29 -2.30
N MET A 89 9.20 -55.44 -1.81
CA MET A 89 10.60 -55.61 -1.44
C MET A 89 11.22 -56.66 -2.35
N ALA A 90 12.31 -56.30 -3.03
CA ALA A 90 13.10 -57.23 -3.81
C ALA A 90 14.44 -57.48 -3.11
N ALA A 91 14.79 -58.73 -2.87
CA ALA A 91 16.06 -59.10 -2.26
C ALA A 91 16.88 -59.99 -3.22
N SER A 92 18.05 -59.51 -3.63
CA SER A 92 18.99 -60.33 -4.43
C SER A 92 19.71 -61.33 -3.55
N LEU A 93 19.80 -62.58 -4.05
CA LEU A 93 20.49 -63.66 -3.34
C LEU A 93 21.90 -63.83 -3.88
N ARG A 94 22.87 -64.01 -3.00
CA ARG A 94 24.23 -64.37 -3.39
C ARG A 94 24.30 -65.84 -3.85
N LEU A 95 24.76 -66.06 -5.07
CA LEU A 95 24.93 -67.38 -5.64
C LEU A 95 25.85 -68.27 -4.78
N SER A 96 26.89 -67.72 -4.19
CA SER A 96 27.82 -68.38 -3.32
C SER A 96 27.17 -68.96 -2.05
N GLY A 97 26.23 -68.25 -1.46
CA GLY A 97 25.46 -68.68 -0.30
C GLY A 97 24.41 -69.72 -0.68
N PHE A 98 23.72 -69.53 -1.81
CA PHE A 98 22.71 -70.42 -2.30
C PHE A 98 23.26 -71.86 -2.53
N PHE A 99 24.47 -72.00 -3.15
CA PHE A 99 25.13 -73.23 -3.33
C PHE A 99 25.59 -73.92 -2.04
N ARG A 100 25.68 -73.19 -0.94
CA ARG A 100 25.99 -73.68 0.42
C ARG A 100 24.75 -73.92 1.26
N GLY A 101 23.54 -73.80 0.66
CA GLY A 101 22.27 -73.99 1.38
C GLY A 101 21.96 -72.78 2.33
N ARG A 102 22.58 -71.60 2.15
CA ARG A 102 22.37 -70.42 2.99
C ARG A 102 21.75 -69.37 2.16
N PHE A 103 20.72 -68.69 2.72
CA PHE A 103 20.12 -67.47 2.08
C PHE A 103 20.88 -66.23 2.55
N GLU A 104 21.84 -65.78 1.75
CA GLU A 104 22.57 -64.56 1.98
C GLU A 104 22.02 -63.47 1.02
N PHE A 105 21.48 -62.40 1.59
CA PHE A 105 20.98 -61.25 0.83
C PHE A 105 22.11 -60.30 0.47
N GLY A 106 22.21 -59.95 -0.79
CA GLY A 106 23.19 -58.93 -1.28
C GLY A 106 22.64 -57.53 -1.27
N THR A 107 21.65 -57.27 -2.09
CA THR A 107 20.96 -55.99 -2.21
C THR A 107 19.49 -56.21 -1.89
N MET A 108 18.93 -55.33 -1.06
CA MET A 108 17.49 -55.19 -0.83
C MET A 108 17.00 -53.89 -1.42
N SER A 109 15.95 -53.92 -2.23
CA SER A 109 15.29 -52.76 -2.80
C SER A 109 13.84 -52.71 -2.34
N PHE A 110 13.41 -51.54 -1.89
CA PHE A 110 12.03 -51.29 -1.48
C PHE A 110 11.41 -50.27 -2.47
N THR A 111 10.24 -50.61 -2.97
CA THR A 111 9.44 -49.73 -3.85
C THR A 111 8.31 -49.14 -3.02
N ARG A 112 8.18 -47.83 -3.09
CA ARG A 112 7.20 -47.03 -2.33
C ARG A 112 7.20 -47.33 -0.83
N PRO A 113 8.38 -47.31 -0.16
CA PRO A 113 8.42 -47.55 1.28
C PRO A 113 7.84 -46.34 2.03
N SER A 114 7.05 -46.63 3.07
CA SER A 114 6.61 -45.65 4.06
C SER A 114 7.29 -45.96 5.39
N LEU A 115 8.21 -45.11 5.79
CA LEU A 115 8.98 -45.17 7.02
C LEU A 115 8.42 -44.22 8.08
N ILE A 116 8.25 -44.64 9.30
CA ILE A 116 7.87 -43.83 10.44
C ILE A 116 9.04 -43.70 11.39
N LEU A 117 9.60 -42.50 11.50
CA LEU A 117 10.65 -42.16 12.48
C LEU A 117 10.00 -41.63 13.76
N VAL A 118 10.15 -42.36 14.86
CA VAL A 118 9.59 -42.02 16.17
C VAL A 118 10.71 -41.63 17.12
N ARG A 119 10.59 -40.46 17.78
CA ARG A 119 11.43 -40.10 18.92
C ARG A 119 10.64 -40.32 20.21
N ASN A 120 11.14 -41.19 21.08
CA ASN A 120 10.49 -41.46 22.36
C ASN A 120 10.72 -40.36 23.41
N ALA A 121 10.08 -40.49 24.58
CA ALA A 121 10.20 -39.54 25.69
C ALA A 121 11.64 -39.43 26.27
N GLN A 122 12.47 -40.46 26.07
CA GLN A 122 13.88 -40.47 26.46
C GLN A 122 14.80 -39.83 25.42
N GLY A 123 14.23 -39.28 24.33
CA GLY A 123 14.97 -38.59 23.26
C GLY A 123 15.61 -39.54 22.23
N ARG A 124 15.38 -40.86 22.32
CA ARG A 124 15.93 -41.86 21.41
C ARG A 124 15.06 -42.02 20.17
N TRP A 125 15.68 -42.24 19.03
CA TRP A 125 15.02 -42.56 17.75
C TRP A 125 14.87 -44.06 17.56
N ASN A 126 13.75 -44.52 17.03
CA ASN A 126 13.52 -45.93 16.72
C ASN A 126 14.48 -46.48 15.65
N LEU A 127 15.18 -45.66 14.91
CA LEU A 127 16.18 -46.05 13.94
C LEU A 127 17.51 -46.49 14.62
N GLU A 128 17.83 -45.96 15.79
CA GLU A 128 19.08 -46.27 16.51
C GLU A 128 19.23 -47.75 16.86
N ASP A 129 18.12 -48.43 17.19
CA ASP A 129 18.08 -49.84 17.56
C ASP A 129 17.90 -50.76 16.34
N TRP A 130 17.60 -50.22 15.17
CA TRP A 130 17.35 -51.00 13.95
C TRP A 130 18.60 -51.27 13.12
N LEU A 131 19.57 -50.40 13.16
CA LEU A 131 20.81 -50.62 12.44
C LEU A 131 21.59 -51.78 13.05
N PRO A 132 22.03 -52.74 12.22
CA PRO A 132 22.73 -53.93 12.76
C PRO A 132 23.99 -53.51 13.53
N PRO A 133 24.25 -54.10 14.70
CA PRO A 133 25.45 -53.78 15.45
C PRO A 133 26.66 -54.08 14.57
N ALA A 134 27.63 -53.16 14.54
CA ALA A 134 28.88 -53.41 13.86
C ALA A 134 29.53 -54.66 14.53
N ASN A 135 30.01 -55.60 13.72
CA ASN A 135 30.67 -56.77 14.24
C ASN A 135 31.85 -56.38 15.14
N THR A 136 31.65 -56.53 16.44
CA THR A 136 32.74 -56.53 17.39
C THR A 136 33.43 -57.89 17.29
N SER A 137 34.61 -57.94 16.68
CA SER A 137 35.55 -58.98 16.94
C SER A 137 35.87 -58.96 18.44
N HIS A 138 35.33 -59.86 19.19
CA HIS A 138 35.67 -60.07 20.58
C HIS A 138 37.15 -60.45 20.68
N TYR A 139 38.00 -59.48 20.88
CA TYR A 139 39.25 -59.63 21.58
C TYR A 139 39.04 -59.27 23.05
N ALA A 140 38.45 -60.17 23.78
CA ALA A 140 38.49 -60.12 25.25
C ALA A 140 38.91 -61.50 25.71
N GLY A 141 40.16 -61.60 26.06
CA GLY A 141 40.62 -62.66 26.87
C GLY A 141 39.89 -62.63 28.23
N SER A 142 38.94 -63.55 28.40
CA SER A 142 38.49 -64.02 29.73
C SER A 142 38.16 -65.48 29.62
N SER A 143 38.99 -66.18 30.27
CA SER A 143 38.76 -67.62 30.64
C SER A 143 37.42 -67.79 31.42
N GLY A 144 36.40 -68.22 30.75
CA GLY A 144 35.11 -68.58 31.33
C GLY A 144 34.48 -69.68 30.49
N TYR A 145 34.44 -70.91 31.02
CA TYR A 145 33.73 -72.05 30.50
C TYR A 145 32.21 -71.74 30.40
N GLY A 146 31.73 -71.46 29.22
CA GLY A 146 30.35 -71.43 28.85
C GLY A 146 30.24 -71.86 27.38
N PRO A 147 29.14 -72.56 26.95
CA PRO A 147 29.04 -72.93 25.55
C PRO A 147 29.13 -71.77 24.68
N GLN A 148 30.22 -71.77 23.81
CA GLN A 148 30.38 -70.77 22.78
C GLN A 148 29.11 -70.70 21.88
N PRO A 149 28.41 -69.61 21.76
CA PRO A 149 27.44 -69.48 20.68
C PRO A 149 28.29 -69.69 19.39
N SER A 150 27.99 -70.68 18.60
CA SER A 150 28.53 -70.95 17.31
C SER A 150 28.59 -69.63 16.54
N ALA A 151 29.74 -69.38 15.96
CA ALA A 151 29.94 -68.21 15.03
C ALA A 151 29.00 -68.41 13.82
N GLU A 152 27.68 -68.22 14.02
CA GLU A 152 26.70 -68.30 12.99
C GLU A 152 26.54 -66.96 12.31
N SER A 153 27.11 -66.93 11.12
CA SER A 153 26.68 -66.14 9.95
C SER A 153 26.40 -64.71 10.22
N THR A 154 27.40 -63.90 10.12
CA THR A 154 27.24 -62.51 9.74
C THR A 154 26.45 -62.39 8.45
N HIS A 155 25.18 -62.02 8.57
CA HIS A 155 24.34 -61.68 7.45
C HIS A 155 24.84 -60.36 6.90
N HIS A 156 25.70 -60.40 5.89
CA HIS A 156 26.24 -59.20 5.23
C HIS A 156 25.22 -58.66 4.20
N LEU A 157 24.24 -57.94 4.67
CA LEU A 157 23.46 -57.07 3.83
C LEU A 157 24.41 -55.97 3.34
N GLN A 158 24.65 -55.90 2.01
CA GLN A 158 25.63 -54.96 1.45
C GLN A 158 25.00 -53.65 1.03
N LYS A 159 23.74 -53.72 0.55
CA LYS A 159 23.09 -52.55 -0.01
C LYS A 159 21.59 -52.59 0.17
N ILE A 160 21.05 -51.48 0.65
CA ILE A 160 19.62 -51.22 0.70
C ILE A 160 19.33 -50.11 -0.32
N GLN A 161 18.33 -50.28 -1.18
CA GLN A 161 17.84 -49.29 -2.10
C GLN A 161 16.39 -48.99 -1.80
N PHE A 162 15.98 -47.79 -1.95
CA PHE A 162 14.58 -47.39 -1.81
C PHE A 162 14.23 -46.37 -2.88
N ASP A 163 13.02 -46.49 -3.42
CA ASP A 163 12.52 -45.67 -4.51
C ASP A 163 11.08 -45.25 -4.28
N ASP A 164 10.80 -43.96 -4.57
CA ASP A 164 9.48 -43.33 -4.41
C ASP A 164 8.88 -43.48 -2.98
N GLY A 165 9.75 -43.38 -1.97
CA GLY A 165 9.38 -43.58 -0.57
C GLY A 165 8.79 -42.36 0.10
N ARG A 166 8.38 -42.59 1.35
CA ARG A 166 7.91 -41.54 2.27
C ARG A 166 8.51 -41.74 3.68
N ILE A 167 8.98 -40.64 4.28
CA ILE A 167 9.43 -40.62 5.68
C ILE A 167 8.51 -39.71 6.48
N ASN A 168 7.87 -40.23 7.50
CA ASN A 168 7.00 -39.54 8.44
C ASN A 168 7.70 -39.43 9.81
N PHE A 169 7.40 -38.36 10.53
CA PHE A 169 7.99 -38.09 11.85
C PHE A 169 6.94 -38.09 12.95
N LYS A 170 7.28 -38.68 14.12
CA LYS A 170 6.48 -38.70 15.35
C LYS A 170 7.33 -38.29 16.56
N LEU A 171 6.71 -37.61 17.51
CA LEU A 171 7.26 -37.41 18.85
C LEU A 171 6.34 -38.12 19.84
N GLY A 172 6.78 -39.32 20.36
CA GLY A 172 5.89 -40.24 21.04
C GLY A 172 4.73 -40.61 20.13
N ASP A 173 3.50 -40.44 20.60
CA ASP A 173 2.28 -40.73 19.83
C ASP A 173 1.86 -39.60 18.88
N GLU A 174 2.43 -38.41 19.03
CA GLU A 174 2.05 -37.26 18.24
C GLU A 174 2.73 -37.25 16.85
N LYS A 175 1.92 -37.31 15.79
CA LYS A 175 2.41 -37.21 14.41
C LYS A 175 2.75 -35.76 14.06
N ARG A 176 3.95 -35.54 13.60
CA ARG A 176 4.37 -34.24 13.13
C ARG A 176 3.78 -33.91 11.76
N PRO A 177 3.47 -32.62 11.49
CA PRO A 177 2.90 -32.19 10.20
C PRO A 177 3.89 -32.28 9.04
N PHE A 178 5.14 -32.68 9.29
CA PHE A 178 6.21 -32.77 8.29
C PHE A 178 6.42 -34.19 7.83
N ALA A 179 6.79 -34.35 6.56
CA ALA A 179 7.23 -35.58 5.97
C ALA A 179 8.25 -35.31 4.86
N PHE A 180 8.98 -36.32 4.47
CA PHE A 180 9.66 -36.38 3.18
C PHE A 180 8.90 -37.27 2.24
N THR A 181 8.72 -36.86 1.01
CA THR A 181 8.05 -37.62 -0.08
C THR A 181 9.02 -37.77 -1.23
N ASN A 182 8.70 -38.66 -2.18
CA ASN A 182 9.56 -39.00 -3.32
C ASN A 182 10.98 -39.36 -2.88
N VAL A 183 11.06 -40.10 -1.77
CA VAL A 183 12.34 -40.45 -1.15
C VAL A 183 12.98 -41.58 -1.93
N SER A 184 14.09 -41.31 -2.58
CA SER A 184 14.89 -42.29 -3.28
C SER A 184 16.33 -42.27 -2.78
N GLY A 185 16.96 -43.43 -2.73
CA GLY A 185 18.34 -43.48 -2.25
C GLY A 185 18.88 -44.87 -1.97
N THR A 186 20.06 -44.87 -1.40
CA THR A 186 20.82 -46.09 -1.10
C THR A 186 21.51 -46.02 0.27
N VAL A 187 21.57 -47.14 0.95
CA VAL A 187 22.43 -47.37 2.12
C VAL A 187 23.34 -48.51 1.75
N GLU A 188 24.64 -48.29 1.71
CA GLU A 188 25.63 -49.24 1.25
C GLU A 188 26.75 -49.43 2.26
N GLN A 189 27.12 -50.67 2.50
CA GLN A 189 28.26 -51.00 3.34
C GLN A 189 29.56 -50.91 2.53
N LEU A 190 30.45 -50.02 2.91
CA LEU A 190 31.74 -49.81 2.23
C LEU A 190 32.78 -50.78 2.74
N ASP A 191 32.91 -50.91 4.07
CA ASP A 191 33.85 -51.79 4.76
C ASP A 191 33.20 -52.32 6.05
N GLU A 192 33.92 -53.23 6.75
CA GLU A 192 33.44 -53.70 8.06
C GLU A 192 33.24 -52.52 9.03
N GLY A 193 31.98 -52.23 9.34
CA GLY A 193 31.58 -51.16 10.23
C GLY A 193 31.40 -49.79 9.64
N ARG A 194 31.57 -49.57 8.33
CA ARG A 194 31.24 -48.29 7.66
C ARG A 194 30.13 -48.44 6.64
N TRP A 195 29.17 -47.55 6.79
CA TRP A 195 28.04 -47.45 5.88
C TRP A 195 27.98 -46.09 5.27
N GLN A 196 27.54 -46.02 4.02
CA GLN A 196 27.25 -44.77 3.32
C GLN A 196 25.77 -44.66 3.01
N LEU A 197 25.16 -43.55 3.36
CA LEU A 197 23.80 -43.19 3.05
C LEU A 197 23.82 -42.15 1.93
N GLN A 198 23.03 -42.36 0.90
CA GLN A 198 22.68 -41.34 -0.09
C GLN A 198 21.16 -41.30 -0.21
N LEU A 199 20.60 -40.13 -0.06
CA LEU A 199 19.15 -39.88 -0.02
C LEU A 199 18.82 -38.63 -0.81
N GLU A 200 17.81 -38.74 -1.65
CA GLU A 200 17.16 -37.61 -2.32
C GLU A 200 15.68 -37.60 -1.90
N ALA A 201 15.16 -36.43 -1.55
CA ALA A 201 13.81 -36.32 -1.01
C ALA A 201 13.21 -34.93 -1.28
N GLN A 202 11.90 -34.88 -1.28
CA GLN A 202 11.14 -33.60 -1.30
C GLN A 202 10.48 -33.37 0.03
N PRO A 203 10.72 -32.23 0.69
CA PRO A 203 10.02 -31.85 1.92
C PRO A 203 8.53 -31.65 1.64
N TRP A 204 7.71 -32.07 2.58
CA TRP A 204 6.26 -32.00 2.51
C TRP A 204 5.67 -31.62 3.88
N ARG A 205 4.54 -30.92 3.88
CA ARG A 205 3.79 -30.59 5.10
C ARG A 205 2.30 -30.82 4.88
N SER A 206 1.61 -31.40 5.88
CA SER A 206 0.16 -31.59 5.83
C SER A 206 -0.59 -30.26 5.88
N GLY A 207 -1.67 -30.15 5.10
CA GLY A 207 -2.53 -28.98 5.07
C GLY A 207 -1.99 -27.77 4.29
N VAL A 208 -0.85 -27.91 3.60
CA VAL A 208 -0.21 -26.84 2.82
C VAL A 208 0.13 -27.34 1.42
N GLY A 209 -0.27 -26.61 0.40
CA GLY A 209 0.15 -26.85 -0.99
C GLY A 209 1.54 -26.25 -1.22
N LEU A 210 2.53 -27.11 -1.50
CA LEU A 210 3.89 -26.71 -1.89
C LEU A 210 4.02 -26.87 -3.41
N GLN A 211 4.64 -25.89 -4.07
CA GLN A 211 4.84 -25.90 -5.54
C GLN A 211 6.29 -26.25 -5.91
N SER A 212 7.25 -25.72 -5.17
CA SER A 212 8.67 -25.88 -5.41
C SER A 212 9.46 -25.85 -4.09
N ALA A 213 9.28 -26.90 -3.27
CA ALA A 213 10.01 -27.04 -2.01
C ALA A 213 11.50 -27.37 -2.22
N GLY A 214 11.95 -27.52 -3.47
CA GLY A 214 13.30 -27.94 -3.82
C GLY A 214 13.55 -29.42 -3.57
N ILE A 215 14.72 -29.88 -3.99
CA ILE A 215 15.20 -31.24 -3.81
C ILE A 215 16.28 -31.25 -2.74
N LEU A 216 16.05 -32.01 -1.68
CA LEU A 216 17.00 -32.22 -0.61
C LEU A 216 17.81 -33.48 -0.88
N GLN A 217 19.12 -33.36 -1.03
CA GLN A 217 20.04 -34.47 -1.12
C GLN A 217 20.87 -34.56 0.16
N VAL A 218 20.91 -35.76 0.75
CA VAL A 218 21.69 -36.05 1.96
C VAL A 218 22.68 -37.17 1.66
N ARG A 219 23.94 -36.95 1.97
CA ARG A 219 24.97 -38.00 1.99
C ARG A 219 25.49 -38.14 3.41
N GLY A 220 25.55 -39.34 3.89
CA GLY A 220 26.02 -39.61 5.26
C GLY A 220 26.97 -40.77 5.30
N ASP A 221 28.08 -40.59 5.98
CA ASP A 221 28.95 -41.67 6.37
C ASP A 221 28.69 -42.03 7.80
N VAL A 222 28.43 -43.33 8.05
CA VAL A 222 28.12 -43.88 9.37
C VAL A 222 29.23 -44.88 9.77
N ALA A 223 29.85 -44.63 10.87
CA ALA A 223 30.86 -45.55 11.39
C ALA A 223 30.33 -46.40 12.53
N GLY A 224 30.59 -47.68 12.50
CA GLY A 224 30.26 -48.59 13.61
C GLY A 224 31.31 -48.55 14.71
N THR A 225 30.91 -48.27 15.95
CA THR A 225 31.68 -48.55 17.14
C THR A 225 31.08 -49.83 17.81
N SER A 226 31.82 -50.42 18.75
CA SER A 226 31.53 -51.75 19.34
C SER A 226 30.06 -52.01 19.83
N SER A 227 29.19 -51.03 19.89
CA SER A 227 27.81 -51.20 20.29
C SER A 227 26.77 -50.34 19.48
N ARG A 228 27.20 -49.36 18.68
CA ARG A 228 26.29 -48.50 17.95
C ARG A 228 26.90 -48.00 16.64
N LEU A 229 26.10 -47.87 15.60
CA LEU A 229 26.42 -47.10 14.43
C LEU A 229 26.25 -45.62 14.76
N GLN A 230 27.28 -44.83 14.54
CA GLN A 230 27.24 -43.39 14.76
C GLN A 230 27.55 -42.69 13.42
N PRO A 231 26.77 -41.70 13.02
CA PRO A 231 27.11 -40.90 11.87
C PRO A 231 28.45 -40.18 12.10
N ALA A 232 29.36 -40.30 11.13
CA ALA A 232 30.69 -39.73 11.20
C ALA A 232 30.77 -38.43 10.40
N GLN A 233 30.05 -38.38 9.28
CA GLN A 233 29.96 -37.19 8.40
C GLN A 233 28.59 -37.17 7.77
N ILE A 234 28.04 -35.97 7.62
CA ILE A 234 26.78 -35.69 6.91
C ILE A 234 27.03 -34.53 5.97
N GLN A 235 26.60 -34.68 4.74
CA GLN A 235 26.55 -33.61 3.72
C GLN A 235 25.08 -33.44 3.30
N VAL A 236 24.65 -32.21 3.25
CA VAL A 236 23.28 -31.84 2.86
C VAL A 236 23.40 -30.86 1.72
N HIS A 237 22.73 -31.14 0.63
CA HIS A 237 22.57 -30.22 -0.47
C HIS A 237 21.09 -30.01 -0.72
N TRP A 238 20.63 -28.77 -0.70
CA TRP A 238 19.25 -28.43 -0.97
C TRP A 238 19.21 -27.36 -2.06
N ASP A 239 18.71 -27.74 -3.22
CA ASP A 239 18.77 -26.88 -4.39
C ASP A 239 17.40 -26.29 -4.75
N LYS A 240 17.43 -24.98 -5.13
CA LYS A 240 16.29 -24.23 -5.69
C LYS A 240 15.00 -24.33 -4.89
N ALA A 241 15.09 -24.29 -3.57
CA ALA A 241 13.91 -24.26 -2.73
C ALA A 241 13.26 -22.87 -2.76
N SER A 242 11.99 -22.80 -3.12
CA SER A 242 11.21 -21.58 -3.04
C SER A 242 11.10 -21.10 -1.58
N LEU A 243 11.47 -19.85 -1.30
CA LEU A 243 11.34 -19.27 0.04
C LEU A 243 9.89 -19.27 0.53
N ALA A 244 8.92 -19.04 -0.33
CA ALA A 244 7.50 -19.12 0.03
C ALA A 244 7.13 -20.51 0.54
N ASP A 245 7.62 -21.56 -0.12
CA ASP A 245 7.36 -22.93 0.29
C ASP A 245 8.14 -23.30 1.55
N LEU A 246 9.34 -22.76 1.75
CA LEU A 246 10.07 -22.92 3.00
C LEU A 246 9.36 -22.30 4.20
N PHE A 247 8.80 -21.09 4.02
CA PHE A 247 7.97 -20.48 5.06
C PHE A 247 6.69 -21.26 5.32
N ARG A 248 6.04 -21.77 4.27
CA ARG A 248 4.88 -22.66 4.40
C ARG A 248 5.24 -23.96 5.11
N LEU A 249 6.39 -24.54 4.80
CA LEU A 249 6.93 -25.70 5.51
C LEU A 249 7.15 -25.39 6.99
N ALA A 250 7.84 -24.30 7.30
CA ALA A 250 8.22 -23.97 8.68
C ALA A 250 7.01 -23.52 9.52
N THR A 251 6.21 -22.58 9.03
CA THR A 251 5.17 -21.89 9.81
C THR A 251 3.75 -22.28 9.45
N GLY A 252 3.53 -22.90 8.29
CA GLY A 252 2.22 -23.18 7.71
C GLY A 252 1.64 -22.00 6.93
N ASN A 253 2.28 -20.83 6.94
CA ASN A 253 1.80 -19.60 6.34
C ASN A 253 2.78 -19.06 5.29
N ASP A 254 2.25 -18.27 4.35
CA ASP A 254 3.04 -17.54 3.37
C ASP A 254 3.15 -16.07 3.80
N PRO A 255 4.33 -15.59 4.18
CA PRO A 255 4.52 -14.17 4.55
C PRO A 255 4.58 -13.23 3.34
N GLY A 256 4.42 -13.74 2.12
CA GLY A 256 4.46 -12.95 0.90
C GLY A 256 5.88 -12.63 0.40
N ILE A 257 6.89 -13.39 0.82
CA ILE A 257 8.28 -13.26 0.35
C ILE A 257 8.53 -14.29 -0.74
N ARG A 258 9.14 -13.85 -1.83
CA ARG A 258 9.56 -14.67 -2.97
C ARG A 258 11.08 -14.66 -3.08
N GLY A 259 11.61 -15.67 -3.73
CA GLY A 259 13.02 -15.91 -3.96
C GLY A 259 13.35 -17.39 -3.88
N GLU A 260 14.57 -17.75 -4.18
CA GLU A 260 15.08 -19.12 -4.15
C GLU A 260 16.19 -19.25 -3.12
N LEU A 261 16.23 -20.39 -2.44
CA LEU A 261 17.31 -20.77 -1.53
C LEU A 261 18.03 -22.01 -2.06
N SER A 262 19.35 -21.96 -2.15
CA SER A 262 20.22 -23.11 -2.27
C SER A 262 21.08 -23.21 -1.02
N LEU A 263 21.21 -24.43 -0.45
CA LEU A 263 21.91 -24.66 0.80
C LEU A 263 22.87 -25.84 0.68
N ASP A 264 24.12 -25.61 1.05
CA ASP A 264 25.17 -26.65 1.16
C ASP A 264 25.63 -26.75 2.61
N GLY A 265 25.49 -27.92 3.19
CA GLY A 265 25.84 -28.19 4.56
C GLY A 265 26.78 -29.38 4.70
N GLN A 266 27.76 -29.26 5.56
CA GLN A 266 28.63 -30.35 5.95
C GLN A 266 28.74 -30.40 7.48
N ALA A 267 28.61 -31.56 8.04
CA ALA A 267 28.82 -31.80 9.47
C ALA A 267 29.64 -33.06 9.67
N SER A 268 30.61 -33.03 10.57
CA SER A 268 31.42 -34.20 10.91
C SER A 268 31.74 -34.20 12.38
N VAL A 269 31.87 -35.40 12.94
CA VAL A 269 32.34 -35.61 14.32
C VAL A 269 33.79 -35.13 14.39
N GLY A 270 34.06 -34.21 15.30
CA GLY A 270 35.38 -33.61 15.47
C GLY A 270 36.40 -34.69 15.91
N LYS A 271 37.49 -34.81 15.13
CA LYS A 271 38.69 -35.49 15.69
C LYS A 271 39.30 -34.51 16.71
N PRO A 272 39.66 -34.99 17.94
CA PRO A 272 40.32 -34.14 18.93
C PRO A 272 41.65 -33.65 18.35
N ALA A 273 41.98 -32.41 18.64
CA ALA A 273 43.34 -31.96 18.44
C ALA A 273 44.27 -32.75 19.36
N PRO A 274 45.53 -33.00 18.96
CA PRO A 274 46.44 -33.72 19.82
C PRO A 274 46.54 -33.04 21.19
N GLY A 275 46.08 -33.73 22.27
CA GLY A 275 46.10 -33.25 23.64
C GLY A 275 44.75 -32.73 24.19
N GLU A 276 43.68 -32.62 23.36
CA GLU A 276 42.34 -32.25 23.84
C GLU A 276 41.49 -33.51 24.07
N PRO A 277 40.79 -33.61 25.21
CA PRO A 277 39.86 -34.71 25.42
C PRO A 277 38.68 -34.62 24.43
N THR A 278 38.40 -35.67 23.67
CA THR A 278 37.25 -35.74 22.81
C THR A 278 36.00 -35.74 23.69
N ALA A 279 35.23 -34.67 23.66
CA ALA A 279 33.89 -34.68 24.18
C ALA A 279 33.01 -35.52 23.22
N PRO A 280 32.48 -36.65 23.64
CA PRO A 280 31.62 -37.46 22.79
C PRO A 280 30.35 -36.68 22.48
N GLY A 281 30.00 -36.59 21.18
CA GLY A 281 28.77 -35.91 20.73
C GLY A 281 28.93 -34.55 20.13
N GLN A 282 30.16 -34.06 19.96
CA GLN A 282 30.39 -32.77 19.30
C GLN A 282 30.57 -32.93 17.80
N TRP A 283 29.76 -32.18 17.06
CA TRP A 283 29.81 -32.09 15.61
C TRP A 283 30.32 -30.72 15.17
N ARG A 284 31.29 -30.70 14.27
CA ARG A 284 31.68 -29.48 13.57
C ARG A 284 30.86 -29.37 12.31
N PHE A 285 30.25 -28.22 12.08
CA PHE A 285 29.46 -27.99 10.88
C PHE A 285 29.95 -26.75 10.12
N ASN A 286 29.72 -26.78 8.81
CA ASN A 286 29.88 -25.67 7.90
C ASN A 286 28.64 -25.66 7.01
N LEU A 287 27.90 -24.54 7.04
CA LEU A 287 26.67 -24.34 6.28
C LEU A 287 26.86 -23.15 5.36
N GLN A 288 26.63 -23.32 4.07
CA GLN A 288 26.65 -22.30 3.07
C GLN A 288 25.27 -22.18 2.46
N GLY A 289 24.68 -21.00 2.49
CA GLY A 289 23.37 -20.71 1.92
C GLY A 289 23.48 -19.57 0.93
N ARG A 290 22.71 -19.63 -0.12
CA ARG A 290 22.55 -18.55 -1.08
C ARG A 290 21.07 -18.34 -1.36
N THR A 291 20.62 -17.14 -1.06
CA THR A 291 19.30 -16.68 -1.47
C THR A 291 19.41 -15.76 -2.65
N THR A 292 18.52 -15.93 -3.64
CA THR A 292 18.49 -15.12 -4.85
C THR A 292 17.10 -14.60 -5.10
N GLN A 293 17.00 -13.48 -5.81
CA GLN A 293 15.77 -12.90 -6.28
C GLN A 293 14.74 -12.60 -5.16
N LEU A 294 15.24 -12.07 -4.03
CA LEU A 294 14.37 -11.71 -2.91
C LEU A 294 13.46 -10.54 -3.25
N HIS A 295 12.14 -10.75 -3.22
CA HIS A 295 11.16 -9.71 -3.49
C HIS A 295 9.80 -10.01 -2.86
N ARG A 296 8.92 -9.02 -2.81
CA ARG A 296 7.54 -9.18 -2.34
C ARG A 296 6.68 -9.85 -3.43
N TRP A 297 5.73 -10.67 -3.06
CA TRP A 297 4.93 -11.55 -3.91
C TRP A 297 4.16 -10.84 -5.04
N ASP A 298 3.78 -9.57 -4.84
CA ASP A 298 3.00 -8.75 -5.76
C ASP A 298 3.87 -7.83 -6.65
N LEU A 299 5.19 -7.88 -6.48
CA LEU A 299 6.15 -7.16 -7.31
C LEU A 299 6.78 -8.09 -8.34
N THR A 300 7.10 -7.54 -9.49
CA THR A 300 7.79 -8.27 -10.56
C THR A 300 9.25 -8.53 -10.18
N GLU A 301 9.76 -9.66 -10.60
CA GLU A 301 11.17 -9.99 -10.47
C GLU A 301 12.05 -9.01 -11.25
N ARG A 302 13.13 -8.56 -10.62
CA ARG A 302 14.06 -7.55 -11.14
C ARG A 302 15.50 -8.05 -11.07
N ASN A 303 16.35 -7.56 -11.96
CA ASN A 303 17.77 -7.94 -12.00
C ASN A 303 18.56 -7.45 -10.77
N ASP A 304 18.09 -6.37 -10.12
CA ASP A 304 18.72 -5.79 -8.92
C ASP A 304 18.11 -6.30 -7.60
N ASN A 305 17.26 -7.33 -7.66
CA ASN A 305 16.71 -7.95 -6.45
C ASN A 305 17.84 -8.42 -5.51
N PRO A 306 17.68 -8.26 -4.19
CA PRO A 306 18.67 -8.64 -3.22
C PRO A 306 19.06 -10.12 -3.32
N ASN A 307 20.37 -10.37 -3.27
CA ASN A 307 20.97 -11.69 -3.13
C ASN A 307 21.79 -11.70 -1.84
N VAL A 308 21.69 -12.76 -1.07
CA VAL A 308 22.41 -12.90 0.20
C VAL A 308 23.11 -14.25 0.24
N ASN A 309 24.39 -14.23 0.48
CA ASN A 309 25.19 -15.42 0.78
C ASN A 309 25.38 -15.53 2.28
N LEU A 310 25.12 -16.71 2.81
CA LEU A 310 25.28 -17.06 4.22
C LEU A 310 26.37 -18.11 4.37
N ASN A 311 27.29 -17.91 5.27
CA ASN A 311 28.27 -18.91 5.66
C ASN A 311 28.32 -19.00 7.19
N ILE A 312 27.97 -20.17 7.72
CA ILE A 312 27.96 -20.45 9.17
C ILE A 312 28.91 -21.61 9.46
N LYS A 313 29.82 -21.41 10.40
CA LYS A 313 30.70 -22.47 10.92
C LYS A 313 30.60 -22.52 12.42
N GLY A 314 30.56 -23.74 12.94
CA GLY A 314 30.40 -23.87 14.36
C GLY A 314 30.45 -25.32 14.86
N ILE A 315 30.01 -25.49 16.08
CA ILE A 315 29.96 -26.76 16.79
C ILE A 315 28.54 -27.02 17.26
N TRP A 316 28.07 -28.20 16.99
CA TRP A 316 26.80 -28.70 17.55
C TRP A 316 27.13 -29.78 18.61
N ASP A 317 26.85 -29.49 19.87
CA ASP A 317 26.98 -30.42 20.99
C ASP A 317 25.63 -31.10 21.23
N LEU A 318 25.55 -32.35 20.84
CA LEU A 318 24.34 -33.16 20.99
C LEU A 318 24.03 -33.49 22.45
N VAL A 319 25.05 -33.56 23.32
CA VAL A 319 24.90 -33.90 24.74
C VAL A 319 24.41 -32.67 25.53
N ALA A 320 25.04 -31.54 25.30
CA ALA A 320 24.63 -30.27 25.90
C ALA A 320 23.32 -29.72 25.25
N GLY A 321 22.97 -30.21 24.08
CA GLY A 321 21.84 -29.69 23.32
C GLY A 321 22.09 -28.24 22.85
N GLU A 322 23.33 -27.89 22.55
CA GLU A 322 23.76 -26.55 22.17
C GLU A 322 24.35 -26.52 20.76
N VAL A 323 23.91 -25.54 19.95
CA VAL A 323 24.54 -25.20 18.68
C VAL A 323 25.21 -23.85 18.83
N ARG A 324 26.55 -23.85 18.69
CA ARG A 324 27.36 -22.64 18.74
C ARG A 324 27.92 -22.36 17.36
N ALA A 325 27.55 -21.24 16.79
CA ALA A 325 28.10 -20.71 15.55
C ALA A 325 29.27 -19.78 15.88
N ASP A 326 30.49 -20.25 15.67
CA ASP A 326 31.70 -19.47 15.91
C ASP A 326 31.86 -18.32 14.90
N THR A 327 31.39 -18.56 13.66
CA THR A 327 31.35 -17.53 12.61
C THR A 327 30.05 -17.61 11.84
N ILE A 328 29.41 -16.47 11.68
CA ILE A 328 28.24 -16.23 10.83
C ILE A 328 28.63 -15.08 9.90
N ASN A 329 28.82 -15.35 8.62
CA ASN A 329 29.08 -14.34 7.62
C ASN A 329 27.86 -14.23 6.73
N LEU A 330 27.33 -13.01 6.60
CA LEU A 330 26.30 -12.64 5.64
C LEU A 330 26.91 -11.66 4.66
N ASP A 331 26.93 -12.02 3.39
CA ASP A 331 27.49 -11.23 2.31
C ASP A 331 26.38 -10.91 1.29
N SER A 332 26.21 -9.64 0.99
CA SER A 332 25.40 -9.10 -0.11
C SER A 332 26.36 -8.47 -1.13
N PRO A 333 25.95 -8.06 -2.33
CA PRO A 333 26.89 -7.58 -3.35
C PRO A 333 27.88 -6.52 -2.86
N HIS A 334 27.44 -5.63 -1.97
CA HIS A 334 28.30 -4.55 -1.44
C HIS A 334 28.42 -4.58 0.09
N SER A 335 27.56 -5.35 0.79
CA SER A 335 27.44 -5.34 2.25
C SER A 335 27.96 -6.63 2.86
N GLN A 336 28.55 -6.51 4.03
CA GLN A 336 29.09 -7.64 4.81
C GLN A 336 28.67 -7.52 6.26
N LEU A 337 28.31 -8.66 6.86
CA LEU A 337 28.03 -8.77 8.29
C LEU A 337 28.76 -10.00 8.85
N ARG A 338 29.48 -9.82 9.94
CA ARG A 338 30.16 -10.88 10.67
C ARG A 338 29.61 -10.98 12.08
N ALA A 339 29.17 -12.17 12.43
CA ALA A 339 28.57 -12.43 13.72
C ALA A 339 29.03 -13.79 14.27
N SER A 340 28.72 -14.05 15.52
CA SER A 340 28.77 -15.35 16.19
C SER A 340 27.49 -15.53 17.00
N GLY A 341 27.13 -16.77 17.33
CA GLY A 341 25.90 -16.98 18.07
C GLY A 341 25.79 -18.36 18.67
N GLN A 342 24.79 -18.53 19.54
CA GLN A 342 24.45 -19.80 20.18
C GLN A 342 22.94 -19.97 20.31
N ILE A 343 22.49 -21.21 20.25
CA ILE A 343 21.09 -21.59 20.44
C ILE A 343 21.03 -22.91 21.19
N LEU A 344 20.06 -23.03 22.13
CA LEU A 344 19.76 -24.27 22.80
C LEU A 344 18.70 -25.05 22.02
N THR A 345 19.00 -26.30 21.65
CA THR A 345 18.08 -27.13 20.84
C THR A 345 16.81 -27.56 21.60
N ASN A 346 16.89 -27.61 22.93
CA ASN A 346 15.79 -27.90 23.85
C ASN A 346 14.95 -26.66 24.20
N ALA A 347 15.51 -25.45 24.00
CA ALA A 347 14.86 -24.16 24.20
C ALA A 347 15.17 -23.21 23.03
N PRO A 348 14.62 -23.46 21.83
CA PRO A 348 14.99 -22.71 20.63
C PRO A 348 14.57 -21.24 20.68
N ALA A 349 13.82 -20.82 21.70
CA ALA A 349 13.57 -19.40 21.97
C ALA A 349 14.78 -18.71 22.64
N ASP A 350 15.68 -19.46 23.28
CA ASP A 350 16.87 -18.96 23.95
C ASP A 350 18.07 -18.98 23.00
N TRP A 351 18.06 -18.10 22.06
CA TRP A 351 19.22 -17.87 21.18
C TRP A 351 19.85 -16.52 21.46
N ARG A 352 21.15 -16.43 21.20
CA ARG A 352 21.93 -15.20 21.32
C ARG A 352 22.87 -15.07 20.14
N VAL A 353 22.88 -13.88 19.52
CA VAL A 353 23.77 -13.55 18.40
C VAL A 353 24.51 -12.26 18.71
N ARG A 354 25.83 -12.30 18.54
CA ARG A 354 26.71 -11.13 18.64
C ARG A 354 27.20 -10.76 17.26
N VAL A 355 26.77 -9.59 16.77
CA VAL A 355 27.29 -8.98 15.56
C VAL A 355 28.60 -8.27 15.92
N GLY A 356 29.72 -8.81 15.49
CA GLY A 356 31.03 -8.24 15.76
C GLY A 356 31.36 -7.08 14.86
N SER A 357 30.95 -7.14 13.61
CA SER A 357 31.05 -6.06 12.65
C SER A 357 30.01 -6.18 11.53
N ALA A 358 29.45 -5.06 11.15
CA ALA A 358 28.61 -4.91 9.98
C ALA A 358 29.10 -3.73 9.15
N ALA A 359 29.14 -3.89 7.84
CA ALA A 359 29.35 -2.82 6.87
C ALA A 359 28.24 -2.94 5.82
N ILE A 360 27.22 -2.11 5.93
CA ILE A 360 26.02 -2.16 5.09
C ILE A 360 26.05 -0.95 4.15
N HIS A 361 26.08 -1.21 2.85
CA HIS A 361 26.05 -0.19 1.82
C HIS A 361 24.61 0.26 1.55
N ALA A 362 24.42 1.56 1.43
CA ALA A 362 23.11 2.15 1.12
C ALA A 362 22.55 1.65 -0.22
N GLN A 363 23.40 1.27 -1.16
CA GLN A 363 23.00 0.69 -2.44
C GLN A 363 22.25 -0.64 -2.27
N ASP A 364 22.74 -1.51 -1.37
CA ASP A 364 22.03 -2.77 -1.06
C ASP A 364 20.71 -2.49 -0.32
N LEU A 365 20.68 -1.48 0.57
CA LEU A 365 19.43 -1.06 1.21
C LEU A 365 18.39 -0.55 0.19
N LEU A 366 18.82 0.19 -0.83
CA LEU A 366 17.96 0.62 -1.93
C LEU A 366 17.42 -0.57 -2.73
N ALA A 367 18.26 -1.59 -2.98
CA ALA A 367 17.81 -2.83 -3.62
C ALA A 367 16.71 -3.53 -2.78
N TRP A 368 16.87 -3.59 -1.46
CA TRP A 368 15.84 -4.08 -0.55
C TRP A 368 14.57 -3.21 -0.59
N CYS A 369 14.71 -1.88 -0.60
CA CYS A 369 13.56 -0.98 -0.73
C CYS A 369 12.78 -1.26 -2.02
N ARG A 370 13.46 -1.39 -3.16
CA ARG A 370 12.82 -1.67 -4.47
C ARG A 370 12.15 -3.04 -4.50
N ALA A 371 12.78 -4.04 -3.87
CA ALA A 371 12.26 -5.40 -3.84
C ALA A 371 10.98 -5.56 -3.00
N PHE A 372 10.76 -4.70 -1.99
CA PHE A 372 9.66 -4.82 -1.05
C PHE A 372 8.67 -3.65 -1.07
N GLN A 373 9.00 -2.54 -1.74
CA GLN A 373 8.14 -1.38 -1.85
C GLN A 373 7.84 -1.06 -3.33
N PRO A 374 6.56 -0.91 -3.71
CA PRO A 374 6.20 -0.59 -5.08
C PRO A 374 6.62 0.83 -5.45
N ASN A 375 6.86 1.06 -6.73
CA ASN A 375 7.08 2.38 -7.33
C ASN A 375 8.32 3.14 -6.81
N VAL A 376 9.31 2.45 -6.23
CA VAL A 376 10.62 3.05 -5.96
C VAL A 376 11.36 3.19 -7.29
N ASP A 377 11.86 4.40 -7.54
CA ASP A 377 12.55 4.74 -8.79
C ASP A 377 13.86 3.94 -8.96
N GLU A 378 14.13 3.51 -10.18
CA GLU A 378 15.33 2.71 -10.52
C GLU A 378 16.60 3.53 -10.50
N ASP A 379 16.50 4.80 -10.82
CA ASP A 379 17.65 5.71 -10.97
C ASP A 379 18.15 6.32 -9.65
N ILE A 380 17.51 5.97 -8.50
CA ILE A 380 18.05 6.35 -7.19
C ILE A 380 19.33 5.59 -6.94
N SER A 381 20.38 6.31 -6.56
CA SER A 381 21.64 5.70 -6.11
C SER A 381 22.18 6.36 -4.85
N ALA A 382 22.92 5.61 -4.03
CA ALA A 382 23.44 6.10 -2.76
C ALA A 382 24.87 5.61 -2.54
N GLU A 383 25.72 6.53 -2.08
CA GLU A 383 27.12 6.26 -1.76
C GLU A 383 27.37 6.44 -0.26
N GLN A 384 26.76 5.56 0.53
CA GLN A 384 26.89 5.62 1.99
C GLN A 384 27.14 4.23 2.55
N VAL A 385 27.98 4.13 3.56
CA VAL A 385 28.26 2.91 4.30
C VAL A 385 27.88 3.11 5.76
N PHE A 386 27.03 2.22 6.25
CA PHE A 386 26.70 2.11 7.66
C PHE A 386 27.55 1.03 8.29
N THR A 387 28.27 1.35 9.36
CA THR A 387 29.04 0.39 10.13
C THR A 387 28.36 0.16 11.45
N GLY A 388 28.41 -1.07 11.96
CA GLY A 388 27.72 -1.37 13.22
C GLY A 388 28.22 -2.64 13.88
N SER A 389 27.84 -2.77 15.15
CA SER A 389 28.00 -3.97 15.99
C SER A 389 26.84 -4.06 16.97
N GLY A 390 26.61 -5.23 17.58
CA GLY A 390 25.53 -5.36 18.54
C GLY A 390 25.30 -6.79 19.03
N GLU A 391 24.44 -6.92 20.01
CA GLU A 391 23.98 -8.20 20.56
C GLU A 391 22.47 -8.30 20.53
N LEU A 392 21.97 -9.48 20.11
CA LEU A 392 20.57 -9.79 19.92
C LEU A 392 20.23 -11.11 20.62
N HIS A 393 19.03 -11.23 21.17
CA HIS A 393 18.56 -12.49 21.74
C HIS A 393 17.03 -12.65 21.66
N GLY A 394 16.58 -13.88 21.79
CA GLY A 394 15.19 -14.26 22.08
C GLY A 394 14.15 -14.02 20.99
N TRP A 395 12.90 -14.47 21.26
CA TRP A 395 11.71 -14.17 20.46
C TRP A 395 10.64 -13.50 21.34
N PRO A 396 10.12 -12.32 21.00
CA PRO A 396 10.52 -11.47 19.89
C PRO A 396 11.98 -11.02 20.02
N ILE A 397 12.63 -10.68 18.90
CA ILE A 397 14.03 -10.25 18.85
C ILE A 397 14.24 -9.04 19.77
N GLN A 398 15.18 -9.18 20.70
CA GLN A 398 15.58 -8.11 21.63
C GLN A 398 17.05 -7.74 21.38
N TRP A 399 17.35 -6.49 21.50
CA TRP A 399 18.71 -5.96 21.38
C TRP A 399 19.24 -5.65 22.79
N ASP A 400 20.36 -6.25 23.16
CA ASP A 400 21.06 -5.93 24.42
C ASP A 400 21.94 -4.69 24.28
N SER A 401 22.62 -4.63 23.15
CA SER A 401 23.47 -3.51 22.78
C SER A 401 23.52 -3.35 21.25
N ALA A 402 23.65 -2.13 20.74
CA ALA A 402 23.98 -1.90 19.35
C ALA A 402 24.71 -0.56 19.18
N GLU A 403 25.63 -0.53 18.24
CA GLU A 403 26.26 0.67 17.78
C GLU A 403 26.11 0.76 16.27
N VAL A 404 25.74 1.92 15.77
CA VAL A 404 25.65 2.20 14.32
C VAL A 404 26.33 3.52 14.06
N ALA A 405 27.17 3.56 13.04
CA ALA A 405 27.85 4.78 12.65
C ALA A 405 27.95 4.88 11.12
N THR A 406 28.01 6.11 10.64
CA THR A 406 28.35 6.38 9.23
C THR A 406 29.25 7.60 9.14
N ARG A 407 30.08 7.64 8.12
CA ARG A 407 30.92 8.80 7.78
C ARG A 407 30.16 9.88 7.00
N GLY A 408 28.87 9.71 6.83
CA GLY A 408 28.06 10.51 5.94
C GLY A 408 28.07 9.94 4.51
N GLY A 409 27.35 10.60 3.62
CA GLY A 409 27.28 10.14 2.24
C GLY A 409 26.33 10.97 1.40
N THR A 410 26.12 10.52 0.18
CA THR A 410 25.26 11.19 -0.81
C THR A 410 24.18 10.25 -1.30
N LEU A 411 23.00 10.82 -1.56
CA LEU A 411 21.88 10.14 -2.22
C LEU A 411 21.53 10.93 -3.48
N LEU A 412 21.67 10.30 -4.63
CA LEU A 412 21.26 10.84 -5.93
C LEU A 412 19.80 10.47 -6.15
N VAL A 413 18.96 11.48 -6.38
CA VAL A 413 17.54 11.31 -6.62
C VAL A 413 17.17 11.94 -7.96
N PRO A 414 16.46 11.22 -8.84
CA PRO A 414 16.02 11.73 -10.13
C PRO A 414 15.27 13.06 -10.01
N GLY A 415 15.60 14.01 -10.88
CA GLY A 415 14.97 15.33 -10.88
C GLY A 415 15.45 16.31 -9.82
N LEU A 416 16.40 15.97 -8.97
CA LEU A 416 17.15 16.93 -8.15
C LEU A 416 18.40 17.41 -8.89
N ALA A 417 18.67 18.72 -8.81
CA ALA A 417 19.85 19.32 -9.43
C ALA A 417 21.16 18.99 -8.67
N GLN A 418 21.05 18.70 -7.40
CA GLN A 418 22.17 18.37 -6.52
C GLN A 418 21.85 17.12 -5.68
N PRO A 419 22.83 16.29 -5.33
CA PRO A 419 22.62 15.15 -4.47
C PRO A 419 22.19 15.58 -3.07
N VAL A 420 21.39 14.73 -2.43
CA VAL A 420 21.10 14.85 -1.00
C VAL A 420 22.34 14.48 -0.22
N GLN A 421 22.77 15.33 0.70
CA GLN A 421 23.92 15.08 1.57
C GLN A 421 23.45 14.63 2.94
N ILE A 422 24.05 13.60 3.47
CA ILE A 422 23.77 13.06 4.80
C ILE A 422 25.03 13.22 5.64
N ASP A 423 24.93 13.95 6.74
CA ASP A 423 26.05 14.17 7.64
C ASP A 423 26.46 12.89 8.38
N PRO A 424 27.73 12.79 8.82
CA PRO A 424 28.18 11.71 9.68
C PRO A 424 27.33 11.61 10.96
N PHE A 425 27.00 10.39 11.38
CA PHE A 425 26.30 10.19 12.63
C PHE A 425 26.75 8.93 13.38
N ARG A 426 26.41 8.88 14.66
CA ARG A 426 26.56 7.71 15.50
C ARG A 426 25.27 7.51 16.30
N GLY A 427 24.87 6.25 16.42
CA GLY A 427 23.81 5.82 17.29
C GLY A 427 24.30 4.71 18.21
N SER A 428 23.83 4.68 19.43
CA SER A 428 24.13 3.62 20.38
C SER A 428 22.87 3.15 21.10
N LEU A 429 22.76 1.83 21.27
CA LEU A 429 21.75 1.20 22.10
C LEU A 429 22.39 0.86 23.44
N SER A 430 21.87 1.36 24.52
CA SER A 430 22.25 0.98 25.87
C SER A 430 21.02 0.62 26.70
N SER A 431 21.03 -0.55 27.31
CA SER A 431 20.05 -1.11 28.26
C SER A 431 18.57 -1.04 27.94
N ARG A 432 18.08 -0.36 26.98
CA ARG A 432 16.68 -0.23 26.50
C ARG A 432 16.45 1.01 25.64
N ARG A 433 17.46 1.83 25.39
CA ARG A 433 17.32 3.06 24.62
C ARG A 433 18.31 3.07 23.47
N PHE A 434 17.81 3.17 22.27
CA PHE A 434 18.63 3.52 21.12
C PHE A 434 18.66 5.05 21.01
N MET A 435 19.81 5.62 21.24
CA MET A 435 20.04 7.05 21.07
C MET A 435 20.76 7.31 19.77
N LEU A 436 20.09 7.95 18.85
CA LEU A 436 20.69 8.46 17.63
C LEU A 436 21.13 9.91 17.89
N GLN A 437 22.38 10.25 17.61
CA GLN A 437 22.81 11.63 17.55
C GLN A 437 22.01 12.36 16.47
N PRO A 438 21.69 13.65 16.61
CA PRO A 438 21.01 14.42 15.57
C PRO A 438 21.74 14.29 14.24
N VAL A 439 21.02 13.88 13.23
CA VAL A 439 21.55 13.71 11.86
C VAL A 439 20.97 14.83 11.00
N ARG A 440 21.84 15.58 10.37
CA ARG A 440 21.45 16.60 9.43
C ARG A 440 21.46 16.01 8.01
N VAL A 441 20.36 16.17 7.31
CA VAL A 441 20.22 15.81 5.91
C VAL A 441 19.98 17.08 5.11
N ILE A 442 20.87 17.42 4.20
CA ILE A 442 20.79 18.59 3.36
C ILE A 442 20.14 18.16 2.04
N LEU A 443 18.96 18.70 1.78
CA LEU A 443 18.25 18.47 0.54
C LEU A 443 18.75 19.48 -0.50
N GLY A 444 19.28 19.03 -1.63
CA GLY A 444 19.89 19.87 -2.65
C GLY A 444 19.03 21.08 -3.02
N SER A 445 19.63 22.26 -3.05
CA SER A 445 18.95 23.48 -3.47
C SER A 445 18.73 23.46 -5.00
N GLN A 446 17.56 23.90 -5.45
CA GLN A 446 17.40 24.23 -6.87
C GLN A 446 18.26 25.46 -7.16
N THR A 447 19.13 25.37 -8.14
CA THR A 447 19.72 26.57 -8.74
C THR A 447 18.59 27.44 -9.26
N PRO A 448 18.47 28.71 -8.88
CA PRO A 448 17.46 29.59 -9.46
C PRO A 448 17.66 29.59 -10.97
N THR A 449 16.62 29.22 -11.70
CA THR A 449 16.55 29.26 -13.15
C THR A 449 16.94 30.68 -13.58
N SER A 450 17.98 30.81 -14.37
CA SER A 450 18.55 32.05 -14.79
C SER A 450 17.54 32.85 -15.63
N ALA A 451 16.77 33.74 -14.99
CA ALA A 451 16.06 34.79 -15.61
C ALA A 451 16.62 36.11 -15.07
N ALA A 452 17.21 36.90 -15.94
CA ALA A 452 17.74 38.22 -15.69
C ALA A 452 19.15 38.34 -15.07
N LYS A 453 20.14 38.27 -15.92
CA LYS A 453 21.44 38.91 -15.69
C LYS A 453 21.25 40.44 -15.67
N SER A 454 21.05 41.06 -14.51
CA SER A 454 21.31 42.46 -14.29
C SER A 454 22.72 42.61 -13.72
N LYS A 455 23.55 43.35 -14.45
CA LYS A 455 24.98 43.60 -14.14
C LYS A 455 25.22 44.46 -12.88
N SER A 456 24.17 44.83 -12.12
CA SER A 456 24.28 45.78 -11.01
C SER A 456 24.39 45.19 -9.62
N GLU A 457 24.24 43.86 -9.49
CA GLU A 457 24.12 43.23 -8.17
C GLU A 457 25.43 42.57 -7.67
N LYS A 458 26.51 42.65 -8.47
CA LYS A 458 27.80 42.05 -8.14
C LYS A 458 28.62 42.82 -7.07
N ALA A 459 28.17 43.98 -6.63
CA ALA A 459 28.91 44.83 -5.69
C ALA A 459 28.41 44.73 -4.22
N LEU A 460 27.27 44.07 -3.95
CA LEU A 460 26.68 43.97 -2.62
C LEU A 460 26.81 42.60 -1.94
N LEU A 461 27.36 41.60 -2.62
CA LEU A 461 27.43 40.21 -2.14
C LEU A 461 28.69 39.87 -1.32
N THR A 462 29.54 40.84 -0.99
CA THR A 462 30.82 40.55 -0.31
C THR A 462 30.80 40.74 1.19
N LYS A 463 29.67 40.97 1.85
CA LYS A 463 29.61 41.10 3.32
C LYS A 463 28.40 40.49 4.04
N ALA A 464 27.72 39.53 3.47
CA ALA A 464 26.75 38.74 4.22
C ALA A 464 27.41 37.44 4.66
N ARG A 465 27.61 37.23 5.97
CA ARG A 465 27.78 35.87 6.52
C ARG A 465 26.70 34.99 5.92
N PRO A 466 26.97 33.76 5.45
CA PRO A 466 25.95 32.87 4.98
C PRO A 466 25.02 32.58 6.16
N GLY A 467 23.91 33.29 6.20
CA GLY A 467 22.87 33.10 7.18
C GLY A 467 22.21 31.73 6.94
N ALA A 468 22.04 30.98 8.00
CA ALA A 468 21.43 29.64 8.09
C ALA A 468 19.99 29.51 7.52
N ALA A 469 19.51 30.47 6.72
CA ALA A 469 18.12 30.55 6.26
C ALA A 469 17.87 30.04 4.82
N SER A 470 18.90 29.57 4.11
CA SER A 470 18.76 29.12 2.71
C SER A 470 18.91 27.60 2.51
N GLU A 471 19.11 26.83 3.56
CA GLU A 471 19.36 25.39 3.46
C GLU A 471 18.10 24.59 3.81
N ASN A 472 17.82 23.56 2.98
CA ASN A 472 16.82 22.57 3.29
C ASN A 472 17.45 21.51 4.20
N THR A 473 17.01 21.40 5.44
CA THR A 473 17.56 20.46 6.41
C THR A 473 16.48 19.61 7.06
N ILE A 474 16.82 18.35 7.29
CA ILE A 474 16.06 17.44 8.13
C ILE A 474 16.99 16.99 9.25
N GLU A 475 16.59 17.21 10.48
CA GLU A 475 17.33 16.78 11.66
C GLU A 475 16.53 15.66 12.35
N SER A 476 17.13 14.48 12.46
CA SER A 476 16.58 13.40 13.29
C SER A 476 17.09 13.57 14.72
N VAL A 477 16.20 13.59 15.69
CA VAL A 477 16.62 13.95 17.04
C VAL A 477 16.57 12.81 18.02
N LEU A 478 15.77 11.79 17.84
CA LEU A 478 15.69 10.78 18.89
C LEU A 478 14.96 9.54 18.41
N LEU A 479 15.54 8.39 18.69
CA LEU A 479 14.88 7.10 18.63
C LEU A 479 14.92 6.53 20.06
N GLU A 480 13.84 6.68 20.80
CA GLU A 480 13.74 6.17 22.19
C GLU A 480 13.01 4.82 22.23
N ASP A 481 13.38 4.00 23.21
CA ASP A 481 12.71 2.77 23.64
C ASP A 481 12.59 1.64 22.60
N PHE A 482 13.55 1.54 21.67
CA PHE A 482 13.56 0.51 20.62
C PHE A 482 13.62 -0.94 21.16
N SER A 483 14.25 -1.16 22.31
CA SER A 483 14.49 -2.51 22.85
C SER A 483 13.26 -3.19 23.48
N THR A 484 12.22 -2.42 23.83
CA THR A 484 10.98 -2.96 24.39
C THR A 484 9.95 -3.31 23.32
N GLY A 485 10.31 -3.13 22.03
CA GLY A 485 9.37 -3.21 20.93
C GLY A 485 8.49 -1.97 20.81
N GLU A 486 8.76 -0.95 21.63
CA GLU A 486 8.16 0.37 21.59
C GLU A 486 9.22 1.39 21.21
N GLY A 487 8.88 2.40 20.45
CA GLY A 487 9.82 3.43 20.08
C GLY A 487 9.19 4.69 19.55
N VAL A 488 9.91 5.79 19.63
CA VAL A 488 9.51 7.09 19.10
C VAL A 488 10.67 7.71 18.31
N LEU A 489 10.44 7.95 17.02
CA LEU A 489 11.35 8.70 16.15
C LEU A 489 10.81 10.13 15.98
N ARG A 490 11.63 11.13 16.29
CA ARG A 490 11.32 12.54 16.07
C ARG A 490 12.20 13.12 14.98
N LEU A 491 11.57 13.75 14.01
CA LEU A 491 12.24 14.46 12.91
C LEU A 491 11.84 15.92 12.96
N TYR A 492 12.83 16.82 12.86
CA TYR A 492 12.62 18.24 12.69
C TYR A 492 12.97 18.64 11.26
N LEU A 493 12.07 19.36 10.63
CA LEU A 493 12.17 19.80 9.25
C LEU A 493 12.38 21.31 9.21
N ARG A 494 13.34 21.77 8.42
CA ARG A 494 13.53 23.18 8.09
C ARG A 494 13.82 23.26 6.60
N LEU A 495 12.81 23.55 5.82
CA LEU A 495 12.88 23.56 4.38
C LEU A 495 12.65 24.98 3.87
N ALA A 496 13.64 25.57 3.24
CA ALA A 496 13.48 26.82 2.49
C ALA A 496 12.64 26.58 1.23
N ASN A 497 12.69 25.37 0.67
CA ASN A 497 11.86 24.91 -0.42
C ASN A 497 11.47 23.44 -0.21
N VAL A 498 10.18 23.17 -0.22
CA VAL A 498 9.64 21.80 -0.03
C VAL A 498 9.75 20.91 -1.27
N THR A 499 9.93 21.49 -2.46
CA THR A 499 9.96 20.74 -3.73
C THR A 499 10.97 19.58 -3.72
N PRO A 500 12.21 19.71 -3.21
CA PRO A 500 13.14 18.60 -3.13
C PRO A 500 12.63 17.46 -2.26
N ALA A 501 11.97 17.76 -1.13
CA ALA A 501 11.42 16.73 -0.26
C ALA A 501 10.32 15.91 -0.95
N PHE A 502 9.45 16.55 -1.73
CA PHE A 502 8.43 15.84 -2.52
C PHE A 502 9.02 15.01 -3.66
N LYS A 503 10.08 15.49 -4.31
CA LYS A 503 10.79 14.71 -5.32
C LYS A 503 11.43 13.45 -4.73
N ILE A 504 12.01 13.56 -3.54
CA ILE A 504 12.53 12.41 -2.80
C ILE A 504 11.38 11.45 -2.45
N ALA A 505 10.29 11.96 -1.89
CA ALA A 505 9.13 11.13 -1.56
C ALA A 505 8.56 10.42 -2.82
N ALA A 506 8.46 11.11 -3.94
CA ALA A 506 8.02 10.54 -5.20
C ALA A 506 8.94 9.43 -5.71
N ALA A 507 10.25 9.64 -5.62
CA ALA A 507 11.25 8.65 -6.01
C ALA A 507 11.19 7.37 -5.13
N PHE A 508 10.76 7.49 -3.87
CA PHE A 508 10.49 6.36 -2.98
C PHE A 508 9.06 5.80 -3.08
N GLY A 509 8.30 6.14 -4.13
CA GLY A 509 6.98 5.58 -4.39
C GLY A 509 5.81 6.33 -3.75
N HIS A 510 6.05 7.51 -3.19
CA HIS A 510 5.03 8.37 -2.55
C HIS A 510 4.90 9.72 -3.27
N PRO A 511 4.49 9.75 -4.57
CA PRO A 511 4.31 10.99 -5.29
C PRO A 511 3.12 11.76 -4.72
N LEU A 512 3.17 13.08 -4.83
CA LEU A 512 1.97 13.90 -4.71
C LEU A 512 0.94 13.49 -5.77
N ASN A 513 -0.32 13.72 -5.49
CA ASN A 513 -1.39 13.50 -6.46
C ASN A 513 -1.06 14.20 -7.79
N ARG A 514 -1.40 13.54 -8.91
CA ARG A 514 -1.14 14.10 -10.25
C ARG A 514 -1.71 15.51 -10.37
N GLY A 515 -0.87 16.44 -10.80
CA GLY A 515 -1.25 17.85 -10.98
C GLY A 515 -1.22 18.69 -9.70
N TRP A 516 -0.68 18.16 -8.60
CA TRP A 516 -0.41 18.92 -7.39
C TRP A 516 1.08 19.24 -7.30
N GLU A 517 1.41 20.51 -7.10
CA GLU A 517 2.76 20.98 -6.84
C GLU A 517 2.75 21.92 -5.64
N LEU A 518 3.63 21.67 -4.70
CA LEU A 518 3.85 22.55 -3.55
C LEU A 518 5.27 23.10 -3.62
N THR A 519 5.38 24.41 -3.54
CA THR A 519 6.64 25.15 -3.53
C THR A 519 6.70 26.06 -2.29
N GLY A 520 7.88 26.60 -1.98
CA GLY A 520 8.06 27.50 -0.84
C GLY A 520 8.54 26.79 0.41
N GLY A 521 8.53 27.50 1.53
CA GLY A 521 9.14 27.07 2.79
C GLY A 521 8.21 26.25 3.66
N ALA A 522 8.78 25.30 4.40
CA ALA A 522 8.09 24.58 5.47
C ALA A 522 9.03 24.34 6.66
N GLY A 523 8.52 24.51 7.85
CA GLY A 523 9.14 24.06 9.08
C GLY A 523 8.23 23.10 9.80
N GLY A 524 8.77 22.16 10.58
CA GLY A 524 7.88 21.28 11.29
C GLY A 524 8.55 20.14 12.04
N ARG A 525 7.70 19.34 12.65
CA ARG A 525 8.10 18.15 13.38
C ARG A 525 7.24 16.97 12.97
N VAL A 526 7.87 15.83 12.74
CA VAL A 526 7.21 14.54 12.58
C VAL A 526 7.62 13.64 13.74
N GLU A 527 6.66 13.00 14.36
CA GLU A 527 6.85 12.01 15.40
C GLU A 527 6.22 10.70 14.91
N LEU A 528 7.01 9.63 14.87
CA LEU A 528 6.58 8.27 14.55
C LEU A 528 6.77 7.42 15.80
N GLY A 529 5.68 6.94 16.37
CA GLY A 529 5.66 5.99 17.48
C GLY A 529 5.27 4.59 17.00
N TRP A 530 5.75 3.56 17.68
CA TRP A 530 5.35 2.17 17.46
C TRP A 530 5.35 1.38 18.75
N GLN A 531 4.56 0.30 18.77
CA GLN A 531 4.48 -0.62 19.89
C GLN A 531 4.56 -2.05 19.38
N ARG A 532 5.09 -2.98 20.21
CA ARG A 532 5.15 -4.41 19.96
C ARG A 532 5.68 -4.81 18.57
N GLY A 533 6.89 -4.41 18.27
CA GLY A 533 7.57 -4.83 17.04
C GLY A 533 7.00 -4.22 15.77
N LEU A 534 6.70 -2.94 15.78
CA LEU A 534 6.18 -2.15 14.66
C LEU A 534 4.73 -2.46 14.26
N ARG A 535 3.96 -3.16 15.07
CA ARG A 535 2.57 -3.51 14.72
C ARG A 535 1.59 -2.36 14.95
N ASN A 536 1.69 -1.65 16.05
CA ASN A 536 0.83 -0.49 16.35
C ASN A 536 1.61 0.79 16.05
N ARG A 537 1.70 1.15 14.78
CA ARG A 537 2.33 2.39 14.35
C ARG A 537 1.34 3.54 14.50
N HIS A 538 1.79 4.63 15.09
CA HIS A 538 1.07 5.89 15.11
C HIS A 538 2.05 6.99 14.73
N TRP A 539 1.58 7.95 13.98
CA TRP A 539 2.39 9.09 13.61
C TRP A 539 1.63 10.39 13.79
N ARG A 540 2.36 11.42 14.11
CA ARG A 540 1.85 12.79 14.12
C ARG A 540 2.85 13.72 13.48
N GLY A 541 2.35 14.65 12.67
CA GLY A 541 3.13 15.69 12.04
C GLY A 541 2.52 17.05 12.32
N SER A 542 3.35 18.04 12.57
CA SER A 542 2.96 19.44 12.62
C SER A 542 3.90 20.23 11.71
N PHE A 543 3.33 20.90 10.72
CA PHE A 543 4.07 21.62 9.68
C PHE A 543 3.56 23.05 9.59
N ASP A 544 4.45 24.01 9.68
CA ASP A 544 4.18 25.42 9.43
C ASP A 544 4.68 25.75 8.02
N LEU A 545 3.77 26.07 7.12
CA LEU A 545 4.07 26.52 5.76
C LEU A 545 4.23 28.03 5.76
N SER A 546 5.30 28.51 5.17
CA SER A 546 5.58 29.94 5.05
C SER A 546 6.00 30.31 3.63
N LYS A 547 5.36 31.32 3.04
CA LYS A 547 5.60 31.74 1.65
C LYS A 547 5.54 30.57 0.67
N ALA A 548 4.65 29.63 0.94
CA ALA A 548 4.42 28.46 0.10
C ALA A 548 3.36 28.76 -0.97
N ALA A 549 3.41 28.00 -2.05
CA ALA A 549 2.40 28.07 -3.09
C ALA A 549 1.99 26.65 -3.50
N LEU A 550 0.69 26.38 -3.43
CA LEU A 550 0.09 25.11 -3.79
C LEU A 550 -0.64 25.23 -5.12
N GLN A 551 -0.11 24.61 -6.16
CA GLN A 551 -0.81 24.38 -7.41
C GLN A 551 -1.58 23.07 -7.28
N ALA A 552 -2.91 23.15 -7.26
CA ALA A 552 -3.77 21.97 -7.23
C ALA A 552 -4.32 21.65 -8.62
N ALA A 553 -4.58 20.40 -8.90
CA ALA A 553 -5.22 19.96 -10.12
C ALA A 553 -6.61 20.59 -10.24
N GLY A 554 -6.90 21.21 -11.37
CA GLY A 554 -8.17 21.90 -11.61
C GLY A 554 -8.18 23.39 -11.22
N LEU A 555 -7.14 23.90 -10.59
CA LEU A 555 -6.94 25.32 -10.38
C LEU A 555 -6.00 25.90 -11.43
N ASN A 556 -6.36 27.06 -12.00
CA ASN A 556 -5.51 27.76 -12.98
C ASN A 556 -4.39 28.57 -12.30
N LEU A 557 -4.60 28.98 -11.08
CA LEU A 557 -3.69 29.79 -10.28
C LEU A 557 -3.29 29.03 -9.01
N PRO A 558 -2.06 29.23 -8.50
CA PRO A 558 -1.63 28.63 -7.26
C PRO A 558 -2.26 29.34 -6.03
N LEU A 559 -2.64 28.56 -5.04
CA LEU A 559 -2.97 29.06 -3.69
C LEU A 559 -1.67 29.54 -3.04
N LYS A 560 -1.63 30.79 -2.59
CA LYS A 560 -0.48 31.32 -1.83
C LYS A 560 -0.72 31.09 -0.34
N LEU A 561 0.13 30.28 0.25
CA LEU A 561 0.06 29.85 1.66
C LEU A 561 1.16 30.61 2.43
N ASP A 562 0.83 31.81 2.88
CA ASP A 562 1.81 32.66 3.53
C ASP A 562 2.02 32.26 5.00
N ASP A 563 0.96 31.83 5.67
CA ASP A 563 0.99 31.29 7.04
C ASP A 563 -0.11 30.23 7.20
N VAL A 564 0.30 28.95 7.13
CA VAL A 564 -0.61 27.80 7.27
C VAL A 564 0.03 26.75 8.16
N ARG A 565 -0.68 26.32 9.18
CA ARG A 565 -0.28 25.19 10.02
C ARG A 565 -1.06 23.96 9.66
N LEU A 566 -0.33 22.92 9.27
CA LEU A 566 -0.87 21.58 9.00
C LEU A 566 -0.58 20.67 10.18
N GLN A 567 -1.58 19.93 10.62
CA GLN A 567 -1.42 18.85 11.58
C GLN A 567 -1.98 17.58 10.96
N ALA A 568 -1.24 16.49 11.07
CA ALA A 568 -1.64 15.22 10.52
C ALA A 568 -1.27 14.09 11.47
N THR A 569 -2.18 13.15 11.64
CA THR A 569 -2.01 11.94 12.43
C THR A 569 -2.45 10.75 11.61
N ASP A 570 -2.24 9.56 12.10
CA ASP A 570 -2.81 8.32 11.54
C ASP A 570 -4.35 8.31 11.56
N THR A 571 -4.97 9.08 12.45
CA THR A 571 -6.44 9.12 12.62
C THR A 571 -7.11 10.32 11.96
N GLY A 572 -6.38 11.35 11.51
CA GLY A 572 -7.00 12.51 10.88
C GLY A 572 -6.02 13.63 10.55
N ARG A 573 -6.47 14.55 9.74
CA ARG A 573 -5.71 15.70 9.25
C ARG A 573 -6.45 16.99 9.56
N SER A 574 -5.70 18.04 9.87
CA SER A 574 -6.25 19.36 10.04
C SER A 574 -5.31 20.43 9.49
N ALA A 575 -5.89 21.53 9.03
CA ALA A 575 -5.17 22.71 8.59
C ALA A 575 -5.75 23.93 9.29
N THR A 576 -4.89 24.76 9.85
CA THR A 576 -5.23 26.09 10.35
C THR A 576 -4.64 27.12 9.39
N LEU A 577 -5.48 27.90 8.80
CA LEU A 577 -5.16 28.92 7.83
C LEU A 577 -5.13 30.28 8.56
N THR A 578 -3.98 30.93 8.62
CA THR A 578 -3.87 32.27 9.18
C THR A 578 -3.85 33.33 8.07
N HIS A 579 -3.15 33.02 6.96
CA HIS A 579 -3.04 33.89 5.82
C HIS A 579 -2.88 33.08 4.54
N VAL A 580 -3.97 32.96 3.77
CA VAL A 580 -3.98 32.29 2.46
C VAL A 580 -4.56 33.25 1.42
N SER A 581 -3.78 33.60 0.41
CA SER A 581 -4.26 34.46 -0.68
C SER A 581 -4.86 33.61 -1.78
N ALA A 582 -6.16 33.71 -1.97
CA ALA A 582 -6.92 32.98 -3.01
C ALA A 582 -8.18 33.76 -3.41
N PHE A 583 -8.68 33.54 -4.62
CA PHE A 583 -9.94 34.08 -5.15
C PHE A 583 -10.12 35.61 -4.96
N GLY A 584 -9.01 36.37 -5.01
CA GLY A 584 -9.00 37.82 -4.87
C GLY A 584 -8.94 38.33 -3.43
N GLY A 585 -9.03 37.48 -2.43
CA GLY A 585 -9.01 37.80 -1.00
C GLY A 585 -8.02 37.04 -0.15
N ILE A 586 -7.97 37.38 1.10
CA ILE A 586 -7.17 36.73 2.15
C ILE A 586 -8.09 35.86 2.99
N TRP A 587 -7.77 34.57 3.00
CA TRP A 587 -8.52 33.54 3.70
C TRP A 587 -7.86 33.14 5.00
N SER A 588 -8.67 32.96 6.04
CA SER A 588 -8.29 32.43 7.34
C SER A 588 -9.31 31.38 7.82
N GLY A 589 -8.95 30.57 8.81
CA GLY A 589 -9.87 29.59 9.36
C GLY A 589 -9.26 28.22 9.60
N SER A 590 -10.11 27.20 9.61
CA SER A 590 -9.69 25.82 9.85
C SER A 590 -10.38 24.83 8.92
N ILE A 591 -9.66 23.77 8.59
CA ILE A 591 -10.15 22.61 7.83
C ILE A 591 -9.76 21.38 8.63
N THR A 592 -10.70 20.46 8.88
CA THR A 592 -10.48 19.22 9.63
C THR A 592 -11.06 18.03 8.87
N GLU A 593 -10.34 16.93 8.87
CA GLU A 593 -10.81 15.66 8.33
C GLU A 593 -11.70 14.96 9.36
N ASN A 594 -12.86 14.48 8.93
CA ASN A 594 -13.71 13.65 9.75
C ASN A 594 -13.13 12.24 9.84
N THR A 595 -12.96 11.74 11.06
CA THR A 595 -12.37 10.42 11.34
C THR A 595 -13.41 9.31 11.50
N GLU A 596 -14.67 9.63 11.43
CA GLU A 596 -15.75 8.66 11.43
C GLU A 596 -15.77 7.88 10.11
N GLU A 597 -16.29 6.64 10.14
CA GLU A 597 -16.38 5.83 8.92
C GLU A 597 -17.11 6.61 7.82
N PRO A 598 -16.60 6.58 6.58
CA PRO A 598 -17.24 7.27 5.46
C PRO A 598 -18.68 6.77 5.30
N SER A 599 -19.63 7.63 5.60
CA SER A 599 -21.06 7.41 5.40
C SER A 599 -21.56 8.34 4.29
N PRO A 600 -22.57 7.95 3.50
CA PRO A 600 -23.17 8.87 2.54
C PRO A 600 -23.66 10.18 3.17
N ASP A 601 -23.95 10.16 4.47
CA ASP A 601 -24.46 11.30 5.22
C ASP A 601 -23.40 12.16 5.89
N ASN A 602 -22.14 11.64 6.06
CA ASN A 602 -21.04 12.36 6.72
C ASN A 602 -20.05 12.89 5.70
N ALA A 603 -19.77 14.20 5.74
CA ALA A 603 -18.75 14.81 4.92
C ALA A 603 -17.34 14.37 5.40
N GLN A 604 -16.44 14.15 4.45
CA GLN A 604 -15.05 13.79 4.75
C GLN A 604 -14.29 14.95 5.38
N TRP A 605 -14.63 16.19 5.02
CA TRP A 605 -13.95 17.40 5.48
C TRP A 605 -14.94 18.40 6.08
N HIS A 606 -14.57 18.95 7.23
CA HIS A 606 -15.27 20.06 7.87
C HIS A 606 -14.41 21.30 7.81
N PHE A 607 -15.00 22.44 7.51
CA PHE A 607 -14.28 23.68 7.44
C PHE A 607 -15.04 24.87 8.05
N GLN A 608 -14.29 25.83 8.58
CA GLN A 608 -14.75 27.16 8.96
C GLN A 608 -13.79 28.17 8.33
N LEU A 609 -14.26 28.90 7.33
CA LEU A 609 -13.43 29.79 6.54
C LEU A 609 -13.97 31.21 6.57
N HIS A 610 -13.04 32.16 6.69
CA HIS A 610 -13.33 33.57 6.64
C HIS A 610 -12.43 34.23 5.59
N SER A 611 -13.00 35.17 4.82
CA SER A 611 -12.25 35.99 3.86
C SER A 611 -12.64 37.46 3.98
N ASP A 612 -11.68 38.34 3.75
CA ASP A 612 -11.89 39.79 3.66
C ASP A 612 -12.64 40.14 2.35
N LEU A 613 -12.35 39.42 1.29
CA LEU A 613 -12.90 39.69 -0.05
C LEU A 613 -13.08 38.40 -0.84
N LEU A 614 -14.24 38.28 -1.52
CA LEU A 614 -14.47 37.30 -2.57
C LEU A 614 -15.06 38.02 -3.79
N ASP A 615 -14.36 38.00 -4.90
CA ASP A 615 -14.86 38.50 -6.18
C ASP A 615 -15.27 37.33 -7.08
N ALA A 616 -16.55 37.28 -7.44
CA ALA A 616 -17.07 36.25 -8.34
C ALA A 616 -16.38 36.23 -9.71
N ALA A 617 -15.84 37.35 -10.17
CA ALA A 617 -15.09 37.45 -11.41
C ALA A 617 -13.73 36.71 -11.31
N GLU A 618 -13.15 36.63 -10.13
CA GLU A 618 -11.93 35.87 -9.91
C GLU A 618 -12.20 34.35 -10.03
N LEU A 619 -13.40 33.86 -9.70
CA LEU A 619 -13.73 32.44 -9.84
C LEU A 619 -13.55 31.95 -11.30
N ASP A 620 -13.90 32.77 -12.27
CA ASP A 620 -13.62 32.47 -13.69
C ASP A 620 -12.12 32.37 -14.01
N ARG A 621 -11.29 33.18 -13.36
CA ARG A 621 -9.83 33.12 -13.53
C ARG A 621 -9.24 31.86 -12.87
N TRP A 622 -9.80 31.44 -11.78
CA TRP A 622 -9.32 30.26 -11.00
C TRP A 622 -9.82 28.94 -11.57
N PHE A 623 -11.08 28.87 -12.01
CA PHE A 623 -11.73 27.62 -12.44
C PHE A 623 -12.09 27.60 -13.93
N GLY A 624 -12.06 28.75 -14.61
CA GLY A 624 -12.49 28.86 -16.01
C GLY A 624 -11.62 28.08 -16.99
N PRO A 625 -12.10 27.82 -18.22
CA PRO A 625 -11.35 27.08 -19.22
C PRO A 625 -10.04 27.81 -19.58
N ARG A 626 -8.91 27.10 -19.50
CA ARG A 626 -7.55 27.63 -19.82
C ARG A 626 -7.38 28.09 -21.29
N ALA A 627 -8.29 27.72 -22.17
CA ALA A 627 -8.20 28.04 -23.60
C ALA A 627 -8.79 29.43 -23.93
N ARG A 628 -7.95 30.47 -23.89
CA ARG A 628 -8.19 31.59 -24.81
C ARG A 628 -7.89 31.08 -26.20
N PRO A 629 -8.85 31.07 -27.17
CA PRO A 629 -8.55 30.71 -28.55
C PRO A 629 -7.41 31.57 -29.05
N SER A 630 -6.35 30.96 -29.56
CA SER A 630 -5.23 31.66 -30.15
C SER A 630 -5.79 32.56 -31.27
N TRP A 631 -5.13 33.71 -31.58
CA TRP A 631 -5.55 34.60 -32.64
C TRP A 631 -5.74 33.86 -33.99
N LEU A 632 -5.00 32.79 -34.25
CA LEU A 632 -5.12 31.86 -35.37
C LEU A 632 -6.44 31.03 -35.34
N GLN A 633 -6.95 30.66 -34.20
CA GLN A 633 -8.25 29.95 -34.04
C GLN A 633 -9.43 30.92 -34.29
N ARG A 634 -9.25 32.23 -34.08
CA ARG A 634 -10.25 33.25 -34.44
C ARG A 634 -10.31 33.54 -35.92
N LEU A 635 -9.25 33.29 -36.69
CA LEU A 635 -9.18 33.49 -38.13
C LEU A 635 -9.68 32.29 -38.96
N LEU A 636 -9.74 31.10 -38.41
CA LEU A 636 -10.15 29.87 -39.10
C LEU A 636 -11.21 29.05 -38.31
N PRO A 637 -12.41 29.61 -38.08
CA PRO A 637 -13.44 28.89 -37.29
C PRO A 637 -13.99 27.66 -37.98
N ALA A 638 -13.88 27.55 -39.28
CA ALA A 638 -14.54 26.47 -40.04
C ALA A 638 -13.76 25.16 -40.22
N LEU A 639 -12.47 25.14 -39.88
CA LEU A 639 -11.62 23.95 -40.06
C LEU A 639 -11.26 23.21 -38.73
N LEU A 640 -11.59 23.79 -37.58
CA LEU A 640 -11.24 23.22 -36.26
C LEU A 640 -12.41 23.16 -35.28
N SER A 641 -13.65 23.20 -35.78
CA SER A 641 -14.85 22.99 -34.94
C SER A 641 -15.07 21.51 -34.61
N LYS A 642 -14.16 20.92 -33.84
CA LYS A 642 -14.37 19.75 -32.99
C LYS A 642 -13.49 19.91 -31.78
N SER A 643 -13.83 20.88 -30.95
CA SER A 643 -13.46 20.78 -29.53
C SER A 643 -14.77 20.72 -28.76
N ASP A 644 -15.17 19.53 -28.43
CA ASP A 644 -16.05 19.30 -27.30
C ASP A 644 -15.32 19.84 -26.07
N SER A 645 -15.40 21.14 -25.85
CA SER A 645 -15.04 21.75 -24.59
C SER A 645 -16.21 21.63 -23.61
N GLU A 646 -16.69 20.41 -23.42
CA GLU A 646 -17.32 20.06 -22.16
C GLU A 646 -16.23 20.19 -21.10
N ALA A 647 -16.29 21.26 -20.32
CA ALA A 647 -15.46 21.44 -19.15
C ALA A 647 -15.75 20.28 -18.21
N LYS A 648 -14.99 19.19 -18.33
CA LYS A 648 -15.11 18.04 -17.43
C LYS A 648 -14.78 18.55 -16.04
N PRO A 649 -15.70 18.39 -15.07
CA PRO A 649 -15.43 18.77 -13.69
C PRO A 649 -14.14 18.08 -13.24
N SER A 650 -13.30 18.79 -12.49
CA SER A 650 -12.00 18.27 -12.07
C SER A 650 -12.22 16.97 -11.27
N GLU A 651 -11.37 15.98 -11.50
CA GLU A 651 -11.44 14.69 -10.79
C GLU A 651 -11.36 14.87 -9.26
N LEU A 652 -10.75 15.98 -8.82
CA LEU A 652 -10.73 16.42 -7.44
C LEU A 652 -12.13 16.71 -6.91
N MET A 653 -12.96 17.49 -7.64
CA MET A 653 -14.31 17.83 -7.21
C MET A 653 -15.23 16.61 -7.09
N ARG A 654 -14.96 15.54 -7.83
CA ARG A 654 -15.73 14.28 -7.72
C ARG A 654 -15.42 13.50 -6.45
N ARG A 655 -14.24 13.70 -5.87
CA ARG A 655 -13.76 12.93 -4.71
C ARG A 655 -13.87 13.70 -3.40
N VAL A 656 -14.12 15.00 -3.46
CA VAL A 656 -14.21 15.85 -2.27
C VAL A 656 -15.64 15.86 -1.76
N SER A 657 -15.81 15.40 -0.51
CA SER A 657 -16.99 15.60 0.29
C SER A 657 -16.63 16.53 1.45
N ALA A 658 -17.17 17.73 1.47
CA ALA A 658 -16.81 18.76 2.44
C ALA A 658 -18.05 19.57 2.86
N GLU A 659 -18.13 19.93 4.13
CA GLU A 659 -19.16 20.79 4.67
C GLU A 659 -18.58 21.75 5.69
N GLY A 660 -19.18 22.92 5.83
CA GLY A 660 -18.71 23.91 6.81
C GLY A 660 -19.36 25.27 6.64
N GLU A 661 -18.77 26.26 7.27
CA GLU A 661 -19.23 27.63 7.24
C GLU A 661 -18.23 28.51 6.51
N ILE A 662 -18.74 29.39 5.66
CA ILE A 662 -17.98 30.45 4.98
C ILE A 662 -18.53 31.79 5.41
N SER A 663 -17.64 32.71 5.77
CA SER A 663 -17.95 34.12 6.00
C SER A 663 -17.02 34.99 5.17
N VAL A 664 -17.58 36.04 4.57
CA VAL A 664 -16.86 36.97 3.69
C VAL A 664 -17.24 38.39 4.04
N ASP A 665 -16.29 39.24 4.33
CA ASP A 665 -16.59 40.65 4.68
C ASP A 665 -17.17 41.42 3.49
N THR A 666 -16.64 41.18 2.29
CA THR A 666 -17.11 41.78 1.05
C THR A 666 -17.20 40.74 -0.07
N LEU A 667 -18.41 40.41 -0.49
CA LEU A 667 -18.67 39.59 -1.67
C LEU A 667 -19.05 40.47 -2.85
N ILE A 668 -18.31 40.40 -3.95
CA ILE A 668 -18.58 41.15 -5.17
C ILE A 668 -19.11 40.18 -6.22
N VAL A 669 -20.35 40.44 -6.67
CA VAL A 669 -20.96 39.74 -7.81
C VAL A 669 -21.28 40.78 -8.86
N GLU A 670 -20.51 40.86 -9.93
CA GLU A 670 -20.62 41.88 -10.95
C GLU A 670 -20.47 43.33 -10.36
N LYS A 671 -21.55 44.09 -10.42
CA LYS A 671 -21.65 45.43 -9.85
C LYS A 671 -22.29 45.45 -8.44
N VAL A 672 -22.72 44.27 -7.98
CA VAL A 672 -23.38 44.12 -6.65
C VAL A 672 -22.32 43.88 -5.59
N LYS A 673 -22.30 44.67 -4.56
CA LYS A 673 -21.47 44.46 -3.40
C LYS A 673 -22.35 43.99 -2.23
N LEU A 674 -22.06 42.84 -1.71
CA LEU A 674 -22.71 42.24 -0.54
C LEU A 674 -21.73 42.32 0.63
N GLY A 675 -22.16 42.91 1.74
CA GLY A 675 -21.35 43.01 2.97
C GLY A 675 -21.70 41.86 3.92
N HIS A 676 -20.70 41.43 4.69
CA HIS A 676 -20.84 40.41 5.73
C HIS A 676 -21.64 39.17 5.27
N ALA A 677 -21.27 38.65 4.10
CA ALA A 677 -21.91 37.45 3.57
C ALA A 677 -21.44 36.22 4.37
N SER A 678 -22.39 35.38 4.79
CA SER A 678 -22.12 34.13 5.47
C SER A 678 -23.09 33.04 5.01
N GLY A 679 -22.72 31.76 5.18
CA GLY A 679 -23.58 30.65 4.85
C GLY A 679 -22.94 29.30 5.17
N LYS A 680 -23.78 28.29 5.32
CA LYS A 680 -23.36 26.91 5.47
C LYS A 680 -23.25 26.28 4.09
N VAL A 681 -22.09 25.70 3.81
CA VAL A 681 -21.74 25.16 2.50
C VAL A 681 -21.51 23.67 2.60
N ALA A 682 -22.14 22.90 1.74
CA ALA A 682 -21.90 21.47 1.56
C ALA A 682 -21.56 21.16 0.10
N LEU A 683 -20.47 20.46 -0.11
CA LEU A 683 -20.02 19.97 -1.42
C LEU A 683 -19.97 18.45 -1.39
N ARG A 684 -20.79 17.79 -2.19
CA ARG A 684 -20.83 16.32 -2.31
C ARG A 684 -21.15 15.92 -3.74
N ASP A 685 -20.44 14.95 -4.29
CA ASP A 685 -20.71 14.37 -5.61
C ASP A 685 -20.99 15.41 -6.72
N LEU A 686 -20.20 16.47 -6.78
CA LEU A 686 -20.36 17.58 -7.72
C LEU A 686 -21.64 18.43 -7.48
N HIS A 687 -22.26 18.32 -6.32
CA HIS A 687 -23.35 19.20 -5.89
C HIS A 687 -22.84 20.13 -4.79
N LEU A 688 -23.05 21.40 -4.99
CA LEU A 688 -22.80 22.45 -4.01
C LEU A 688 -24.13 22.96 -3.49
N ASP A 689 -24.33 22.85 -2.19
CA ASP A 689 -25.47 23.41 -1.50
C ASP A 689 -25.02 24.48 -0.51
N VAL A 690 -25.56 25.67 -0.60
CA VAL A 690 -25.36 26.75 0.35
C VAL A 690 -26.69 27.00 1.05
N HIS A 691 -26.72 26.77 2.34
CA HIS A 691 -27.89 26.98 3.17
C HIS A 691 -27.68 28.13 4.14
N ASP A 692 -28.80 28.72 4.61
CA ASP A 692 -28.78 29.81 5.58
C ASP A 692 -27.86 30.97 5.16
N ALA A 693 -27.78 31.22 3.84
CA ALA A 693 -26.98 32.32 3.35
C ALA A 693 -27.58 33.64 3.77
N GLU A 694 -26.77 34.52 4.37
CA GLU A 694 -27.16 35.87 4.79
C GLU A 694 -26.11 36.87 4.33
N ALA A 695 -26.55 38.04 3.85
CA ALA A 695 -25.65 39.13 3.46
C ALA A 695 -26.35 40.48 3.57
N GLN A 696 -25.55 41.51 3.71
CA GLN A 696 -26.03 42.90 3.67
C GLN A 696 -25.96 43.44 2.24
N TRP A 697 -27.04 43.99 1.74
CA TRP A 697 -27.09 44.55 0.41
C TRP A 697 -27.86 45.88 0.40
N ALA A 698 -27.22 46.93 -0.13
CA ALA A 698 -27.84 48.22 -0.29
C ALA A 698 -28.59 48.71 0.98
N GLY A 699 -28.01 48.53 2.15
CA GLY A 699 -28.62 48.92 3.44
C GLY A 699 -29.72 48.00 3.99
N GLY A 700 -30.05 46.92 3.26
CA GLY A 700 -30.97 45.84 3.68
C GLY A 700 -30.24 44.51 3.93
N ILE A 701 -31.01 43.48 4.17
CA ILE A 701 -30.53 42.10 4.42
C ILE A 701 -31.12 41.21 3.31
N VAL A 702 -30.25 40.35 2.78
CA VAL A 702 -30.60 39.27 1.86
C VAL A 702 -30.35 37.94 2.55
N ILE A 703 -31.34 37.05 2.55
CA ILE A 703 -31.23 35.67 3.04
C ILE A 703 -31.62 34.72 1.93
N GLY A 704 -30.97 33.55 1.84
CA GLY A 704 -31.30 32.60 0.77
C GLY A 704 -30.56 31.31 0.80
N ASN A 705 -30.77 30.51 -0.26
CA ASN A 705 -30.11 29.26 -0.49
C ASN A 705 -29.65 29.19 -1.95
N VAL A 706 -28.49 28.59 -2.18
CA VAL A 706 -27.94 28.37 -3.50
C VAL A 706 -27.66 26.90 -3.69
N LYS A 707 -28.14 26.32 -4.78
CA LYS A 707 -27.80 24.96 -5.21
C LYS A 707 -27.09 25.02 -6.54
N ALA A 708 -26.00 24.30 -6.66
CA ALA A 708 -25.30 24.14 -7.91
C ALA A 708 -24.98 22.66 -8.17
N ALA A 709 -25.24 22.20 -9.39
CA ALA A 709 -24.87 20.88 -9.87
C ALA A 709 -23.87 21.03 -11.02
N PHE A 710 -22.69 20.38 -10.94
CA PHE A 710 -21.62 20.55 -11.93
C PHE A 710 -21.50 19.41 -12.94
N SER A 711 -22.50 18.51 -13.02
CA SER A 711 -22.57 17.40 -13.97
C SER A 711 -24.02 17.09 -14.36
N PRO A 712 -24.35 16.80 -15.64
CA PRO A 712 -23.47 16.79 -16.82
C PRO A 712 -23.11 18.19 -17.34
N ALA A 713 -23.91 19.23 -17.00
CA ALA A 713 -23.65 20.64 -17.27
C ALA A 713 -23.81 21.41 -15.97
N ALA A 714 -23.07 22.50 -15.78
CA ALA A 714 -23.20 23.33 -14.58
C ALA A 714 -24.58 24.00 -14.56
N GLN A 715 -25.37 23.76 -13.51
CA GLN A 715 -26.71 24.29 -13.28
C GLN A 715 -26.74 24.98 -11.93
N TYR A 716 -27.40 26.09 -11.83
CA TYR A 716 -27.52 26.86 -10.60
C TYR A 716 -29.00 27.19 -10.32
N ASP A 717 -29.39 27.06 -9.08
CA ASP A 717 -30.70 27.40 -8.54
C ASP A 717 -30.49 28.27 -7.29
N VAL A 718 -31.06 29.47 -7.31
CA VAL A 718 -30.88 30.47 -6.24
C VAL A 718 -32.24 30.94 -5.77
N ASN A 719 -32.53 30.72 -4.49
CA ASN A 719 -33.70 31.29 -3.83
C ASN A 719 -33.25 32.34 -2.83
N ALA A 720 -33.73 33.57 -3.00
CA ALA A 720 -33.33 34.68 -2.12
C ALA A 720 -34.53 35.52 -1.74
N ALA A 721 -34.57 35.92 -0.47
CA ALA A 721 -35.48 36.92 0.04
C ALA A 721 -34.70 38.13 0.53
N PHE A 722 -35.16 39.31 0.24
CA PHE A 722 -34.48 40.54 0.63
C PHE A 722 -35.44 41.47 1.37
N THR A 723 -34.93 42.16 2.38
CA THR A 723 -35.74 43.06 3.23
C THR A 723 -35.04 44.38 3.41
N ARG A 724 -35.80 45.48 3.34
CA ARG A 724 -35.34 46.87 3.52
C ARG A 724 -34.21 47.31 2.62
N VAL A 725 -34.15 46.76 1.43
CA VAL A 725 -33.15 47.15 0.43
C VAL A 725 -33.43 48.56 -0.04
N ASN A 726 -32.47 49.49 0.06
CA ASN A 726 -32.63 50.87 -0.30
C ASN A 726 -32.48 51.02 -1.81
N LEU A 727 -33.52 51.53 -2.45
CA LEU A 727 -33.59 51.72 -3.90
C LEU A 727 -32.48 52.69 -4.42
N ALA A 728 -32.08 53.69 -3.62
CA ALA A 728 -31.00 54.62 -4.00
C ALA A 728 -29.62 53.98 -4.04
N GLN A 729 -29.44 52.82 -3.35
CA GLN A 729 -28.14 52.07 -3.28
C GLN A 729 -28.07 50.91 -4.24
N LEU A 730 -29.10 50.68 -5.03
CA LEU A 730 -29.06 49.64 -6.09
C LEU A 730 -28.03 50.05 -7.17
N PRO A 731 -27.51 49.11 -7.97
CA PRO A 731 -26.46 49.36 -8.94
C PRO A 731 -26.96 50.10 -10.18
N TRP A 732 -27.73 51.18 -9.97
CA TRP A 732 -28.15 52.14 -10.98
C TRP A 732 -27.00 53.03 -11.45
N THR A 733 -27.22 53.76 -12.55
CA THR A 733 -26.32 54.89 -12.82
C THR A 733 -26.43 55.96 -11.73
N PRO A 734 -25.38 56.70 -11.41
CA PRO A 734 -25.40 57.69 -10.35
C PRO A 734 -26.57 58.68 -10.44
N ARG A 735 -26.86 59.21 -11.67
CA ARG A 735 -27.98 60.13 -11.92
C ARG A 735 -29.33 59.52 -11.69
N TRP A 736 -29.50 58.23 -11.98
CA TRP A 736 -30.77 57.49 -11.77
C TRP A 736 -30.94 57.08 -10.28
N ALA A 737 -29.85 56.70 -9.60
CA ALA A 737 -29.83 56.36 -8.18
C ALA A 737 -30.25 57.57 -7.32
N GLU A 738 -29.79 58.77 -7.59
CA GLU A 738 -30.12 59.99 -6.84
C GLU A 738 -31.60 60.36 -6.90
N ARG A 739 -32.34 59.85 -7.89
CA ARG A 739 -33.76 60.06 -8.09
C ARG A 739 -34.65 59.21 -7.20
N TRP A 740 -34.18 58.08 -6.73
CA TRP A 740 -34.92 57.12 -5.96
C TRP A 740 -34.65 57.23 -4.46
N SER A 741 -35.70 57.12 -3.66
CA SER A 741 -35.58 56.86 -2.23
C SER A 741 -36.68 55.82 -1.84
N GLY A 742 -36.52 55.19 -0.68
CA GLY A 742 -37.45 54.22 -0.20
C GLY A 742 -36.85 52.79 -0.13
N ALA A 743 -37.57 51.85 0.35
CA ALA A 743 -37.14 50.50 0.56
C ALA A 743 -37.99 49.49 -0.23
N VAL A 744 -37.29 48.44 -0.72
CA VAL A 744 -37.92 47.30 -1.37
C VAL A 744 -37.68 46.04 -0.56
N ASN A 745 -38.70 45.24 -0.39
CA ASN A 745 -38.66 43.87 0.11
C ASN A 745 -39.08 42.94 -1.01
N GLY A 746 -38.69 41.69 -0.98
CA GLY A 746 -39.10 40.74 -1.99
C GLY A 746 -38.48 39.39 -1.84
N GLN A 747 -38.88 38.53 -2.76
CA GLN A 747 -38.29 37.21 -2.93
C GLN A 747 -38.03 36.96 -4.41
N VAL A 748 -37.00 36.23 -4.74
CA VAL A 748 -36.62 35.90 -6.10
C VAL A 748 -36.14 34.47 -6.18
N HIS A 749 -36.59 33.76 -7.21
CA HIS A 749 -36.04 32.48 -7.61
C HIS A 749 -35.35 32.62 -8.95
N LEU A 750 -34.06 32.27 -9.02
CA LEU A 750 -33.21 32.39 -10.20
C LEU A 750 -32.64 31.02 -10.58
N THR A 751 -32.65 30.76 -11.87
CA THR A 751 -31.99 29.56 -12.45
C THR A 751 -31.09 29.99 -13.61
N THR A 752 -29.94 29.32 -13.73
CA THR A 752 -29.07 29.53 -14.89
C THR A 752 -28.22 28.27 -15.15
N VAL A 753 -27.69 28.16 -16.35
CA VAL A 753 -26.90 27.01 -16.82
C VAL A 753 -25.68 27.51 -17.57
N GLY A 754 -24.56 26.85 -17.37
CA GLY A 754 -23.32 27.10 -18.09
C GLY A 754 -22.15 27.47 -17.21
N VAL A 755 -21.03 27.78 -17.81
CA VAL A 755 -19.78 28.16 -17.15
C VAL A 755 -19.27 29.48 -17.77
N GLY A 756 -18.95 30.43 -16.90
CA GLY A 756 -18.47 31.72 -17.32
C GLY A 756 -19.56 32.77 -17.38
N ARG A 757 -19.14 34.02 -17.13
CA ARG A 757 -20.01 35.17 -16.94
C ARG A 757 -21.03 35.39 -18.06
N GLU A 758 -20.59 35.32 -19.30
CA GLU A 758 -21.45 35.64 -20.46
C GLU A 758 -22.57 34.61 -20.60
N GLU A 759 -22.23 33.33 -20.49
CA GLU A 759 -23.19 32.25 -20.62
C GLU A 759 -24.21 32.23 -19.46
N LEU A 760 -23.76 32.43 -18.22
CA LEU A 760 -24.61 32.53 -17.05
C LEU A 760 -25.62 33.67 -17.14
N LEU A 761 -25.19 34.82 -17.64
CA LEU A 761 -26.09 35.99 -17.84
C LEU A 761 -27.05 35.82 -19.01
N GLU A 762 -26.64 35.17 -20.11
CA GLU A 762 -27.50 34.92 -21.27
C GLU A 762 -28.61 33.89 -20.95
N LYS A 763 -28.31 32.91 -20.15
CA LYS A 763 -29.22 31.80 -19.77
C LYS A 763 -29.95 32.04 -18.44
N LEU A 764 -29.76 33.21 -17.82
CA LEU A 764 -30.40 33.55 -16.58
C LEU A 764 -31.92 33.63 -16.78
N ALA A 765 -32.67 32.86 -15.98
CA ALA A 765 -34.11 32.90 -15.90
C ALA A 765 -34.54 33.02 -14.44
N GLY A 766 -35.64 33.69 -14.20
CA GLY A 766 -36.14 33.79 -12.83
C GLY A 766 -37.44 34.53 -12.75
N HIS A 767 -38.05 34.40 -11.58
CA HIS A 767 -39.26 35.13 -11.21
C HIS A 767 -39.16 35.56 -9.76
N GLY A 768 -39.89 36.61 -9.43
CA GLY A 768 -39.90 37.13 -8.06
C GLY A 768 -41.07 38.04 -7.77
N GLU A 769 -41.28 38.29 -6.51
CA GLU A 769 -42.27 39.20 -5.99
C GLU A 769 -41.57 40.36 -5.29
N ILE A 770 -42.02 41.57 -5.52
CA ILE A 770 -41.51 42.77 -4.87
C ILE A 770 -42.60 43.51 -4.12
N LYS A 771 -42.21 44.07 -2.98
CA LYS A 771 -43.05 44.99 -2.16
C LYS A 771 -42.25 46.22 -1.85
N LEU A 772 -42.79 47.34 -2.32
CA LEU A 772 -42.22 48.66 -2.17
C LEU A 772 -42.86 49.39 -0.96
N ASN A 773 -42.05 50.06 -0.17
CA ASN A 773 -42.49 50.79 1.00
C ASN A 773 -41.92 52.23 1.00
N GLY A 774 -42.79 53.20 1.04
CA GLY A 774 -42.37 54.62 1.15
C GLY A 774 -41.44 55.03 0.03
N VAL A 775 -41.80 54.72 -1.23
CA VAL A 775 -40.95 54.99 -2.38
C VAL A 775 -41.18 56.37 -2.92
N GLU A 776 -40.10 57.10 -3.12
CA GLU A 776 -40.14 58.44 -3.79
C GLU A 776 -39.24 58.40 -5.03
N PHE A 777 -39.73 58.99 -6.06
CA PHE A 777 -38.99 59.27 -7.30
C PHE A 777 -38.97 60.74 -7.60
N ARG A 778 -37.78 61.32 -7.71
CA ARG A 778 -37.54 62.78 -8.02
C ARG A 778 -37.28 62.95 -9.52
N GLY A 779 -37.99 63.80 -10.14
CA GLY A 779 -37.85 64.15 -11.55
C GLY A 779 -39.17 64.38 -12.22
N TRP A 780 -40.11 63.49 -12.06
CA TRP A 780 -41.47 63.61 -12.62
C TRP A 780 -42.52 63.33 -11.55
N ASP A 781 -43.63 64.09 -11.55
CA ASP A 781 -44.84 63.75 -10.81
C ASP A 781 -45.67 62.88 -11.73
N VAL A 782 -45.48 61.50 -11.59
CA VAL A 782 -46.10 60.53 -12.42
C VAL A 782 -47.63 60.56 -12.26
N PRO A 783 -48.22 60.61 -11.04
CA PRO A 783 -49.64 60.71 -10.90
C PRO A 783 -50.22 61.94 -11.56
N SER A 784 -49.68 63.13 -11.33
CA SER A 784 -50.12 64.40 -11.95
C SER A 784 -49.94 64.43 -13.46
N SER A 785 -48.85 63.83 -13.98
CA SER A 785 -48.61 63.76 -15.42
C SER A 785 -49.59 62.86 -16.14
N VAL A 786 -49.95 61.72 -15.53
CA VAL A 786 -50.93 60.73 -16.08
C VAL A 786 -52.34 61.32 -16.00
N GLU A 787 -52.66 62.14 -14.97
CA GLU A 787 -53.94 62.73 -14.80
C GLU A 787 -54.14 63.91 -15.78
N SER A 788 -53.16 64.83 -15.90
CA SER A 788 -53.29 66.03 -16.73
C SER A 788 -52.99 65.81 -18.22
N GLY A 789 -52.20 64.78 -18.53
CA GLY A 789 -51.74 64.51 -19.93
C GLY A 789 -50.56 65.33 -20.39
N THR A 790 -49.93 66.01 -19.51
CA THR A 790 -48.69 66.80 -19.77
C THR A 790 -47.64 66.39 -18.75
N LEU A 791 -46.36 66.33 -19.17
CA LEU A 791 -45.28 65.95 -18.25
C LEU A 791 -45.10 67.03 -17.20
N HIS A 792 -45.35 66.66 -15.95
CA HIS A 792 -45.09 67.51 -14.77
C HIS A 792 -43.76 67.13 -14.12
N THR A 793 -42.90 68.12 -13.94
CA THR A 793 -41.68 67.96 -13.11
C THR A 793 -42.08 68.02 -11.65
N GLY A 794 -41.49 67.10 -10.82
CA GLY A 794 -41.79 67.05 -9.38
C GLY A 794 -41.31 65.70 -8.78
N THR A 795 -41.96 65.33 -7.66
CA THR A 795 -41.69 64.11 -6.92
C THR A 795 -42.92 63.24 -6.91
N SER A 796 -42.78 62.00 -7.35
CA SER A 796 -43.80 60.99 -7.18
C SER A 796 -43.61 60.27 -5.84
N HIS A 797 -44.69 60.18 -5.07
CA HIS A 797 -44.70 59.46 -3.78
C HIS A 797 -45.63 58.26 -3.86
N TRP A 798 -45.10 57.07 -3.54
CA TRP A 798 -45.87 55.85 -3.42
C TRP A 798 -45.74 55.30 -1.99
N THR A 799 -46.87 55.14 -1.32
CA THR A 799 -46.94 54.64 0.06
C THR A 799 -46.60 53.18 0.10
N THR A 800 -47.17 52.40 -0.80
CA THR A 800 -46.90 50.97 -0.94
C THR A 800 -46.92 50.60 -2.43
N GLY A 801 -46.28 49.53 -2.77
CA GLY A 801 -46.30 48.91 -4.07
C GLY A 801 -46.09 47.41 -3.97
N GLU A 802 -46.75 46.66 -4.83
CA GLU A 802 -46.51 45.20 -4.92
C GLU A 802 -46.62 44.76 -6.36
N GLY A 803 -45.82 43.81 -6.74
CA GLY A 803 -45.86 43.27 -8.09
C GLY A 803 -44.91 42.11 -8.30
N GLU A 804 -45.02 41.51 -9.48
CA GLU A 804 -44.17 40.42 -9.92
C GLU A 804 -43.11 40.94 -10.91
N ILE A 805 -41.96 40.27 -10.84
CA ILE A 805 -40.84 40.51 -11.73
C ILE A 805 -40.41 39.22 -12.40
N THR A 806 -40.08 39.29 -13.69
CA THR A 806 -39.51 38.17 -14.46
C THR A 806 -38.12 38.53 -14.97
N LEU A 807 -37.16 37.66 -14.76
CA LEU A 807 -35.81 37.80 -15.29
C LEU A 807 -35.63 36.86 -16.48
N ALA A 808 -35.16 37.38 -17.59
CA ALA A 808 -34.84 36.63 -18.80
C ALA A 808 -33.57 37.19 -19.44
N GLY A 809 -32.50 36.38 -19.34
CA GLY A 809 -31.18 36.83 -19.82
C GLY A 809 -30.76 38.10 -19.05
N ARG A 810 -30.44 39.15 -19.79
CA ARG A 810 -30.00 40.44 -19.22
C ARG A 810 -31.12 41.43 -18.93
N ASN A 811 -32.37 40.96 -18.94
CA ASN A 811 -33.52 41.86 -18.79
C ASN A 811 -34.35 41.47 -17.55
N VAL A 812 -34.77 42.49 -16.85
CA VAL A 812 -35.79 42.37 -15.77
C VAL A 812 -37.10 42.98 -16.32
N THR A 813 -38.14 42.17 -16.35
CA THR A 813 -39.48 42.62 -16.74
C THR A 813 -40.30 42.83 -15.49
N LEU A 814 -40.92 43.98 -15.39
CA LEU A 814 -41.93 44.32 -14.42
C LEU A 814 -43.28 43.96 -15.04
N ASP A 815 -43.88 42.84 -14.60
CA ASP A 815 -45.11 42.34 -15.28
C ASP A 815 -46.33 43.18 -14.93
N SER A 816 -46.50 43.49 -13.64
CA SER A 816 -47.56 44.37 -13.15
C SER A 816 -47.23 44.82 -11.71
N VAL A 817 -46.67 45.98 -11.55
CA VAL A 817 -46.40 46.53 -10.22
C VAL A 817 -47.48 47.58 -9.88
N LYS A 818 -48.33 47.23 -8.91
CA LYS A 818 -49.38 48.11 -8.41
C LYS A 818 -48.81 49.08 -7.40
N LEU A 819 -48.88 50.37 -7.69
CA LEU A 819 -48.30 51.41 -6.87
C LEU A 819 -49.45 52.24 -6.25
N ASP A 820 -49.52 52.33 -4.92
CA ASP A 820 -50.54 53.09 -4.20
C ASP A 820 -50.03 54.51 -3.90
N THR A 821 -50.87 55.47 -4.28
CA THR A 821 -50.62 56.89 -3.94
C THR A 821 -51.78 57.43 -3.14
N PRO A 822 -51.63 58.50 -2.40
CA PRO A 822 -52.76 59.21 -1.74
C PRO A 822 -53.86 59.64 -2.69
N ARG A 823 -53.56 59.69 -3.99
CA ARG A 823 -54.53 60.19 -5.05
C ARG A 823 -55.12 59.03 -5.90
N GLY A 824 -54.68 57.82 -5.71
CA GLY A 824 -55.13 56.64 -6.47
C GLY A 824 -54.06 55.61 -6.71
N LYS A 825 -54.37 54.58 -7.50
CA LYS A 825 -53.48 53.48 -7.83
C LYS A 825 -52.90 53.66 -9.25
N THR A 826 -51.61 53.36 -9.39
CA THR A 826 -50.87 53.38 -10.66
C THR A 826 -50.26 51.99 -10.89
N GLU A 827 -50.36 51.48 -12.08
CA GLU A 827 -49.70 50.22 -12.47
C GLU A 827 -48.48 50.54 -13.29
N LEU A 828 -47.35 49.90 -12.87
CA LEU A 828 -46.06 50.03 -13.56
C LEU A 828 -45.77 48.69 -14.24
N THR A 829 -45.56 48.78 -15.55
CA THR A 829 -45.10 47.68 -16.39
C THR A 829 -43.85 48.09 -17.20
N GLY A 830 -43.05 47.11 -17.61
CA GLY A 830 -41.92 47.46 -18.48
C GLY A 830 -40.71 46.54 -18.31
N THR A 831 -39.63 46.90 -18.99
CA THR A 831 -38.38 46.11 -18.96
C THR A 831 -37.21 47.03 -18.67
N ILE A 832 -36.26 46.54 -17.89
CA ILE A 832 -35.02 47.19 -17.56
C ILE A 832 -33.87 46.23 -17.90
N GLY A 833 -32.98 46.61 -18.79
CA GLY A 833 -31.80 45.84 -19.11
C GLY A 833 -30.65 46.10 -18.15
N PHE A 834 -29.79 45.09 -17.91
CA PHE A 834 -28.55 45.25 -17.16
C PHE A 834 -27.56 46.22 -17.82
N GLY A 835 -27.74 46.52 -19.10
CA GLY A 835 -27.06 47.61 -19.83
C GLY A 835 -27.53 48.99 -19.47
N GLN A 836 -28.52 49.09 -18.58
CA GLN A 836 -29.15 50.35 -18.13
C GLN A 836 -30.01 51.05 -19.19
N ASP A 837 -30.47 50.32 -20.19
CA ASP A 837 -31.54 50.74 -21.08
C ASP A 837 -32.87 50.24 -20.53
N GLY A 838 -33.92 51.04 -20.64
CA GLY A 838 -35.21 50.66 -20.07
C GLY A 838 -36.40 51.14 -20.94
N LYS A 839 -37.51 50.42 -20.78
CA LYS A 839 -38.83 50.84 -21.25
C LYS A 839 -39.84 50.63 -20.15
N LEU A 840 -40.29 51.71 -19.51
CA LEU A 840 -41.23 51.68 -18.39
C LEU A 840 -42.52 52.37 -18.80
N THR A 841 -43.65 51.83 -18.41
CA THR A 841 -44.97 52.37 -18.69
C THR A 841 -45.77 52.46 -17.40
N PHE A 842 -46.17 53.65 -17.01
CA PHE A 842 -47.05 53.90 -15.87
C PHE A 842 -48.49 54.15 -16.39
N THR A 843 -49.42 53.34 -15.91
CA THR A 843 -50.81 53.38 -16.29
C THR A 843 -51.70 53.54 -15.05
N PRO A 844 -52.73 54.42 -15.01
CA PRO A 844 -53.66 54.51 -13.89
C PRO A 844 -54.43 53.21 -13.76
N ALA A 845 -54.46 52.62 -12.56
CA ALA A 845 -55.24 51.42 -12.32
C ALA A 845 -56.72 51.70 -12.31
N LEU A 846 -57.50 50.73 -12.77
CA LEU A 846 -58.98 50.81 -12.78
C LEU A 846 -59.52 50.80 -11.35
N PRO A 847 -60.46 51.65 -10.97
CA PRO A 847 -61.20 51.48 -9.72
C PRO A 847 -62.11 50.20 -9.84
N GLU A 848 -62.11 49.40 -8.78
CA GLU A 848 -62.81 48.10 -8.68
C GLU A 848 -64.38 48.26 -8.66
N THR A 849 -64.90 49.39 -8.94
CA THR A 849 -66.33 49.63 -8.96
C THR A 849 -67.00 49.13 -10.24
N ARG A 850 -68.03 48.34 -10.08
CA ARG A 850 -68.83 47.61 -11.11
C ARG A 850 -69.57 48.50 -12.10
N THR A 851 -69.60 49.81 -11.95
CA THR A 851 -70.26 50.77 -12.87
C THR A 851 -69.29 51.87 -13.32
N PRO A 852 -68.94 51.95 -14.62
CA PRO A 852 -68.11 53.03 -15.04
C PRO A 852 -68.83 54.35 -14.94
N PRO A 853 -68.34 55.44 -14.36
CA PRO A 853 -68.88 56.71 -14.34
C PRO A 853 -69.02 57.23 -15.80
N ARG A 854 -70.11 57.91 -16.21
CA ARG A 854 -70.41 58.46 -17.56
C ARG A 854 -69.46 59.49 -18.12
N ASN A 855 -68.52 59.99 -17.37
CA ASN A 855 -67.44 60.90 -17.78
C ASN A 855 -66.12 60.46 -17.25
N VAL A 856 -65.47 59.40 -17.84
CA VAL A 856 -64.10 59.05 -17.52
C VAL A 856 -63.18 59.96 -18.41
N PRO A 857 -62.28 60.77 -17.82
CA PRO A 857 -61.32 61.49 -18.62
C PRO A 857 -60.43 60.48 -19.39
N ALA A 858 -60.05 60.80 -20.63
CA ALA A 858 -59.21 59.91 -21.46
C ALA A 858 -58.00 59.44 -20.64
N ARG A 859 -57.98 58.13 -20.43
CA ARG A 859 -56.84 57.53 -19.71
C ARG A 859 -55.56 57.75 -20.49
N ARG A 860 -54.47 58.15 -19.78
CA ARG A 860 -53.17 58.40 -20.33
C ARG A 860 -52.10 57.58 -19.66
N THR A 861 -51.06 57.23 -20.36
CA THR A 861 -49.90 56.49 -19.88
C THR A 861 -48.68 57.34 -19.94
N LEU A 862 -47.82 57.26 -18.94
CA LEU A 862 -46.49 57.83 -18.97
C LEU A 862 -45.48 56.72 -19.39
N GLN A 863 -44.83 56.92 -20.51
CA GLN A 863 -43.81 56.00 -21.00
C GLN A 863 -42.44 56.62 -20.84
N VAL A 864 -41.54 55.80 -20.32
CA VAL A 864 -40.09 56.12 -20.15
C VAL A 864 -39.33 55.14 -21.02
N SER A 865 -38.51 55.59 -21.93
CA SER A 865 -37.73 54.73 -22.82
C SER A 865 -36.31 55.22 -23.06
N GLY A 866 -35.41 54.31 -23.46
CA GLY A 866 -34.01 54.60 -23.75
C GLY A 866 -33.09 54.50 -22.53
N PRO A 867 -31.87 55.03 -22.61
CA PRO A 867 -30.90 54.96 -21.51
C PRO A 867 -31.47 55.65 -20.23
N LEU A 868 -31.39 54.97 -19.09
CA LEU A 868 -31.91 55.49 -17.83
C LEU A 868 -31.29 56.79 -17.38
N ASP A 869 -30.06 57.13 -17.83
CA ASP A 869 -29.42 58.39 -17.56
C ASP A 869 -30.01 59.54 -18.33
N THR A 870 -30.49 59.29 -19.52
CA THR A 870 -31.08 60.30 -20.43
C THR A 870 -32.40 59.76 -21.05
N PRO A 871 -33.38 59.44 -20.24
CA PRO A 871 -34.60 58.77 -20.72
C PRO A 871 -35.47 59.73 -21.51
N VAL A 872 -36.12 59.25 -22.56
CA VAL A 872 -37.17 59.92 -23.24
C VAL A 872 -38.49 59.59 -22.55
N VAL A 873 -39.21 60.64 -22.10
CA VAL A 873 -40.45 60.53 -21.35
C VAL A 873 -41.59 61.15 -22.20
N VAL A 874 -42.61 60.33 -22.43
CA VAL A 874 -43.78 60.75 -23.25
C VAL A 874 -45.05 60.39 -22.49
N VAL A 875 -46.05 61.27 -22.54
CA VAL A 875 -47.40 61.02 -22.03
C VAL A 875 -48.34 60.83 -23.24
N GLU A 876 -48.90 59.64 -23.34
CA GLU A 876 -49.76 59.25 -24.47
C GLU A 876 -51.19 58.86 -23.98
N PRO A 877 -52.23 59.17 -24.78
CA PRO A 877 -53.59 58.67 -24.51
C PRO A 877 -53.66 57.14 -24.72
N ILE A 878 -54.33 56.42 -23.82
CA ILE A 878 -54.54 54.97 -23.99
C ILE A 878 -55.48 54.79 -25.18
N SER A 879 -54.94 54.23 -26.26
CA SER A 879 -55.78 53.77 -27.38
C SER A 879 -56.55 52.53 -26.94
N ILE A 880 -57.86 52.70 -26.63
CA ILE A 880 -58.73 51.57 -26.42
C ILE A 880 -58.98 50.99 -27.82
N ALA A 881 -58.34 49.90 -28.18
CA ALA A 881 -58.69 49.11 -29.34
C ALA A 881 -60.14 48.71 -29.19
N ALA A 882 -61.01 49.26 -30.04
CA ALA A 882 -62.41 48.86 -30.06
C ALA A 882 -62.49 47.36 -30.39
N THR A 883 -62.93 46.57 -29.42
CA THR A 883 -63.30 45.18 -29.64
C THR A 883 -64.39 45.15 -30.62
N PRO A 884 -64.32 44.47 -31.80
CA PRO A 884 -65.48 44.39 -32.70
C PRO A 884 -66.59 43.60 -31.99
N VAL A 885 -67.68 44.25 -31.74
CA VAL A 885 -68.92 43.61 -31.33
C VAL A 885 -69.38 42.63 -32.44
N ARG A 886 -69.38 41.34 -32.16
CA ARG A 886 -70.18 40.36 -32.87
C ARG A 886 -71.29 39.94 -32.04
#